data_c4ed25ec2b681c4b2396fa23e034d06f
#
_entry.id   c4ed25ec2b681c4b2396fa23e034d06f
#
_cell.length_a   1.000
_cell.length_b   1.000
_cell.length_c   1.000
_cell.angle_alpha   90.00
_cell.angle_beta   90.00
_cell.angle_gamma   90.00
#
_symmetry.space_group_name_H-M   'P 1'
#
loop_
_entity.id
_entity.type
_entity.pdbx_description
1 polymer ?
#
loop_
_entity_poly.entity_id
_entity_poly.type
_entity_poly.pdbx_seq_one_letter_code
_entity_poly.pdbx_strand_id
1 'polypeptide(L)'
;MAKDFLLTPLTYLPGVGPRRAKALAEELDLYTYLDLLHYFPTKYVDRSRIYQIRELRGEMPHVELKGYIRDFKEVGEGRKKRLVAYFTDGTGTIELVWFRSIPYIRQRYIPGQWYLVFGKPVFFNGAYSISHPEIDEESKAAQVSGGLMPVYPLTEKLTRAGLNSRQMRQLLYVLKEACVPHITETLTPEIIERARLMSYAEAIEQIHFPVTKEGLEAARRRLKFDELFFIQLRLLGMKRDRKAASPGLLLPRVGDAIRGLYGSLPFDLTGAQKRVIREIQADVISGRQMNRLIQGDVGSGKTLVALFSMLLSVDNGYQACMMAPTEILARQHYASLCEYLAPLGIEVGLLIGSTKKKERTRLLADLSTGALKIIVGTHALLEPVVQFAHLGLAVIDEQHRFGVVQRSGLWQKGEQIHPHILIMSATPIPRTLAMTLYGDLDISVIDELPPGRKPIETYHQSESEMYRVYQFLERQLEEGRQAYVVFPMIEESEEESMRTLDEGFRRYSEHFAHRKIVRVHGKMKPDEKDEAMRSFVSGEAQILLATTVIEVGVNVPNASVMVIEGANRFGLSQLHQLRGRVGRGASQSYCILVTGKDLGEDAKRRIAIMVETNDGFVIAEEDMRLRGFGEIDGTRQSGQQLSLRIANPALDGAMVQYTRTLAEEILSEDPDLQLPKNEILRHRLHEIYYERPSWSQIS
;
A
#
# COMPACT_ATOMS: atom_id res chain seq x y z
N MET A 1 14.59 25.73 -26.62
CA MET A 1 15.42 26.65 -25.81
C MET A 1 15.03 26.68 -24.34
N ALA A 2 13.79 26.99 -23.93
CA ALA A 2 13.43 27.00 -22.48
C ALA A 2 13.46 25.59 -21.85
N LYS A 3 13.00 24.58 -22.57
CA LYS A 3 12.97 23.19 -22.11
C LYS A 3 14.37 22.59 -21.99
N ASP A 4 15.26 22.86 -22.92
CA ASP A 4 16.64 22.40 -22.90
C ASP A 4 17.41 22.94 -21.70
N PHE A 5 17.08 24.13 -21.23
CA PHE A 5 17.68 24.72 -20.04
C PHE A 5 17.35 23.96 -18.76
N LEU A 6 16.11 23.53 -18.60
CA LEU A 6 15.70 22.74 -17.42
C LEU A 6 16.32 21.32 -17.38
N LEU A 7 16.72 20.79 -18.55
CA LEU A 7 17.39 19.49 -18.66
C LEU A 7 18.93 19.61 -18.52
N THR A 8 19.45 20.80 -18.19
CA THR A 8 20.87 21.00 -17.92
C THR A 8 21.33 20.09 -16.78
N PRO A 9 22.46 19.36 -16.95
CA PRO A 9 23.00 18.49 -15.89
C PRO A 9 23.39 19.25 -14.63
N LEU A 10 23.14 18.65 -13.45
CA LEU A 10 23.45 19.25 -12.15
C LEU A 10 24.94 19.59 -11.94
N THR A 11 25.85 19.00 -12.71
CA THR A 11 27.29 19.34 -12.67
C THR A 11 27.57 20.80 -12.97
N TYR A 12 26.69 21.45 -13.75
CA TYR A 12 26.82 22.86 -14.11
C TYR A 12 26.20 23.84 -13.10
N LEU A 13 25.52 23.31 -12.09
CA LEU A 13 24.94 24.14 -11.03
C LEU A 13 26.04 24.66 -10.09
N PRO A 14 26.15 25.98 -9.91
CA PRO A 14 27.09 26.55 -8.95
C PRO A 14 26.96 25.91 -7.56
N GLY A 15 28.06 25.37 -7.04
CA GLY A 15 28.10 24.69 -5.74
C GLY A 15 27.86 23.19 -5.79
N VAL A 16 27.54 22.57 -6.93
CA VAL A 16 27.37 21.11 -7.02
C VAL A 16 28.68 20.40 -7.38
N GLY A 17 29.36 20.73 -8.43
CA GLY A 17 30.58 20.05 -8.85
C GLY A 17 30.44 18.53 -9.11
N PRO A 18 31.44 17.85 -9.72
CA PRO A 18 31.31 16.46 -10.14
C PRO A 18 31.03 15.46 -9.00
N ARG A 19 31.69 15.64 -7.85
CA ARG A 19 31.52 14.73 -6.70
C ARG A 19 30.12 14.75 -6.11
N ARG A 20 29.52 15.97 -5.98
CA ARG A 20 28.18 16.12 -5.44
C ARG A 20 27.13 15.69 -6.47
N ALA A 21 27.33 16.00 -7.76
CA ALA A 21 26.45 15.56 -8.83
C ALA A 21 26.38 14.04 -8.90
N LYS A 22 27.52 13.35 -8.79
CA LYS A 22 27.57 11.88 -8.73
C LYS A 22 26.79 11.34 -7.53
N ALA A 23 26.97 11.92 -6.34
CA ALA A 23 26.26 11.49 -5.14
C ALA A 23 24.74 11.74 -5.24
N LEU A 24 24.29 12.85 -5.84
CA LEU A 24 22.87 13.13 -6.09
C LEU A 24 22.26 12.12 -7.08
N ALA A 25 23.00 11.75 -8.12
CA ALA A 25 22.57 10.77 -9.10
C ALA A 25 22.46 9.36 -8.49
N GLU A 26 23.48 8.90 -7.75
CA GLU A 26 23.52 7.55 -7.17
C GLU A 26 22.53 7.33 -6.01
N GLU A 27 22.27 8.37 -5.20
CA GLU A 27 21.48 8.24 -3.97
C GLU A 27 20.02 8.68 -4.15
N LEU A 28 19.76 9.63 -5.05
CA LEU A 28 18.44 10.25 -5.21
C LEU A 28 17.90 10.23 -6.64
N ASP A 29 18.65 9.67 -7.58
CA ASP A 29 18.27 9.62 -9.02
C ASP A 29 18.07 11.03 -9.64
N LEU A 30 18.87 12.03 -9.17
CA LEU A 30 18.78 13.41 -9.60
C LEU A 30 19.92 13.75 -10.55
N TYR A 31 19.61 14.04 -11.80
CA TYR A 31 20.59 14.30 -12.87
C TYR A 31 20.55 15.74 -13.39
N THR A 32 19.37 16.36 -13.45
CA THR A 32 19.11 17.63 -14.11
C THR A 32 18.56 18.69 -13.16
N TYR A 33 18.53 19.94 -13.61
CA TYR A 33 17.90 21.05 -12.88
C TYR A 33 16.44 20.76 -12.58
N LEU A 34 15.72 20.19 -13.55
CA LEU A 34 14.32 19.81 -13.40
C LEU A 34 14.13 18.73 -12.31
N ASP A 35 15.02 17.74 -12.25
CA ASP A 35 14.94 16.70 -11.21
C ASP A 35 15.11 17.30 -9.84
N LEU A 36 16.05 18.23 -9.64
CA LEU A 36 16.29 18.88 -8.37
C LEU A 36 15.12 19.80 -7.96
N LEU A 37 14.47 20.49 -8.90
CA LEU A 37 13.25 21.26 -8.65
C LEU A 37 12.05 20.40 -8.27
N HIS A 38 12.05 19.12 -8.66
CA HIS A 38 11.03 18.15 -8.26
C HIS A 38 11.41 17.32 -7.03
N TYR A 39 12.53 17.64 -6.39
CA TYR A 39 12.91 17.03 -5.11
C TYR A 39 12.29 17.81 -3.95
N PHE A 40 11.10 17.42 -3.58
CA PHE A 40 10.28 18.17 -2.61
C PHE A 40 10.72 17.94 -1.15
N PRO A 41 10.57 18.97 -0.28
CA PRO A 41 10.82 18.81 1.15
C PRO A 41 9.78 17.92 1.82
N THR A 42 10.22 17.13 2.81
CA THR A 42 9.33 16.25 3.57
C THR A 42 8.62 16.96 4.72
N LYS A 43 9.24 17.97 5.28
CA LYS A 43 8.69 18.75 6.40
C LYS A 43 9.14 20.20 6.34
N TYR A 44 8.42 21.05 7.06
CA TYR A 44 8.71 22.46 7.19
C TYR A 44 8.85 22.80 8.67
N VAL A 45 9.81 23.65 8.96
CA VAL A 45 10.04 24.17 10.31
C VAL A 45 9.59 25.63 10.32
N ASP A 46 8.67 25.95 11.21
CA ASP A 46 8.18 27.33 11.38
C ASP A 46 9.24 28.14 12.11
N ARG A 47 9.82 29.13 11.45
CA ARG A 47 10.76 30.10 11.99
C ARG A 47 10.18 31.51 12.04
N SER A 48 8.86 31.66 11.88
CA SER A 48 8.20 32.96 11.89
C SER A 48 8.24 33.64 13.28
N ARG A 49 8.38 32.84 14.34
CA ARG A 49 8.42 33.33 15.73
C ARG A 49 9.83 33.28 16.29
N ILE A 50 10.37 34.45 16.59
CA ILE A 50 11.58 34.60 17.41
C ILE A 50 11.15 34.57 18.86
N TYR A 51 11.66 33.57 19.60
CA TYR A 51 11.41 33.42 21.04
C TYR A 51 12.43 34.24 21.84
N GLN A 52 12.01 34.70 23.00
CA GLN A 52 12.93 35.22 24.02
C GLN A 52 13.42 34.06 24.90
N ILE A 53 14.68 34.12 25.39
CA ILE A 53 15.24 33.04 26.22
C ILE A 53 14.40 32.83 27.49
N ARG A 54 13.82 33.89 28.04
CA ARG A 54 12.90 33.81 29.20
C ARG A 54 11.59 33.06 28.91
N GLU A 55 11.21 32.89 27.66
CA GLU A 55 9.99 32.16 27.28
C GLU A 55 10.20 30.63 27.19
N LEU A 56 11.46 30.16 27.27
CA LEU A 56 11.78 28.73 27.23
C LEU A 56 11.23 28.03 28.47
N ARG A 57 10.41 26.99 28.27
CA ARG A 57 9.78 26.24 29.38
C ARG A 57 9.67 24.75 28.99
N GLY A 58 10.14 23.88 29.93
CA GLY A 58 10.03 22.42 29.77
C GLY A 58 10.64 21.89 28.47
N GLU A 59 10.01 20.85 27.88
CA GLU A 59 10.36 20.38 26.55
C GLU A 59 9.67 21.25 25.49
N MET A 60 10.48 21.91 24.68
CA MET A 60 10.00 22.72 23.57
C MET A 60 10.43 22.11 22.22
N PRO A 61 9.66 22.36 21.12
CA PRO A 61 10.12 22.04 19.77
C PRO A 61 11.35 22.90 19.43
N HIS A 62 11.82 22.81 18.20
CA HIS A 62 12.87 23.70 17.73
C HIS A 62 12.41 25.16 17.81
N VAL A 63 13.25 26.03 18.34
CA VAL A 63 12.97 27.45 18.51
C VAL A 63 14.01 28.31 17.80
N GLU A 64 13.61 29.50 17.36
CA GLU A 64 14.54 30.53 16.87
C GLU A 64 14.72 31.60 17.95
N LEU A 65 15.97 31.89 18.28
CA LEU A 65 16.37 32.88 19.27
C LEU A 65 17.21 33.96 18.58
N LYS A 66 16.98 35.21 18.91
CA LYS A 66 17.81 36.34 18.45
C LYS A 66 18.63 36.90 19.62
N GLY A 67 19.94 36.99 19.45
CA GLY A 67 20.82 37.46 20.48
C GLY A 67 22.28 37.52 20.03
N TYR A 68 23.20 37.61 20.99
CA TYR A 68 24.63 37.61 20.72
C TYR A 68 25.39 36.64 21.63
N ILE A 69 26.53 36.16 21.15
CA ILE A 69 27.44 35.31 21.92
C ILE A 69 28.25 36.22 22.83
N ARG A 70 28.15 35.98 24.15
CA ARG A 70 28.90 36.74 25.13
C ARG A 70 30.33 36.24 25.22
N ASP A 71 30.53 34.92 25.31
CA ASP A 71 31.83 34.30 25.49
C ASP A 71 31.83 32.83 25.06
N PHE A 72 33.04 32.27 24.86
CA PHE A 72 33.27 30.86 24.55
C PHE A 72 34.08 30.19 25.65
N LYS A 73 33.69 29.00 26.05
CA LYS A 73 34.39 28.15 26.99
C LYS A 73 34.61 26.76 26.43
N GLU A 74 35.85 26.27 26.51
CA GLU A 74 36.12 24.86 26.20
C GLU A 74 35.98 24.03 27.48
N VAL A 75 35.22 22.95 27.44
CA VAL A 75 34.91 22.08 28.57
C VAL A 75 35.26 20.63 28.21
N GLY A 76 35.97 19.96 29.14
CA GLY A 76 36.40 18.56 28.97
C GLY A 76 37.77 18.43 28.29
N GLU A 77 38.34 17.23 28.34
CA GLU A 77 39.65 16.88 27.76
C GLU A 77 39.53 15.71 26.77
N GLY A 78 40.47 15.64 25.83
CA GLY A 78 40.54 14.55 24.84
C GLY A 78 39.29 14.39 24.00
N ARG A 79 38.76 13.17 23.92
CA ARG A 79 37.56 12.84 23.14
C ARG A 79 36.23 13.43 23.68
N LYS A 80 36.24 13.90 24.95
CA LYS A 80 35.08 14.52 25.61
C LYS A 80 35.12 16.06 25.53
N LYS A 81 36.07 16.64 24.81
CA LYS A 81 36.23 18.09 24.62
C LYS A 81 35.02 18.63 23.83
N ARG A 82 34.37 19.67 24.35
CA ARG A 82 33.25 20.39 23.72
C ARG A 82 33.48 21.90 23.84
N LEU A 83 32.99 22.64 22.86
CA LEU A 83 32.90 24.10 22.90
C LEU A 83 31.52 24.50 23.41
N VAL A 84 31.47 25.39 24.37
CA VAL A 84 30.23 25.98 24.89
C VAL A 84 30.31 27.49 24.64
N ALA A 85 29.29 28.04 23.97
CA ALA A 85 29.13 29.49 23.86
C ALA A 85 27.95 29.93 24.74
N TYR A 86 28.14 31.00 25.52
CA TYR A 86 27.06 31.62 26.28
C TYR A 86 26.35 32.64 25.41
N PHE A 87 25.13 32.31 25.01
CA PHE A 87 24.30 33.14 24.15
C PHE A 87 23.22 33.85 24.95
N THR A 88 23.02 35.14 24.71
CA THR A 88 22.07 35.96 25.45
C THR A 88 21.30 36.91 24.53
N ASP A 89 20.05 37.14 24.90
CA ASP A 89 19.16 38.13 24.27
C ASP A 89 18.85 39.30 25.20
N GLY A 90 19.53 39.36 26.36
CA GLY A 90 19.25 40.32 27.42
C GLY A 90 18.14 39.92 28.41
N THR A 91 17.31 38.92 28.07
CA THR A 91 16.25 38.38 28.96
C THR A 91 16.68 37.13 29.72
N GLY A 92 17.70 36.43 29.18
CA GLY A 92 18.28 35.22 29.76
C GLY A 92 19.58 34.81 29.07
N THR A 93 20.12 33.66 29.46
CA THR A 93 21.32 33.06 28.86
C THR A 93 21.08 31.60 28.61
N ILE A 94 21.49 31.10 27.42
CA ILE A 94 21.42 29.69 27.00
C ILE A 94 22.81 29.24 26.56
N GLU A 95 23.13 27.95 26.73
CA GLU A 95 24.36 27.36 26.25
C GLU A 95 24.21 26.81 24.83
N LEU A 96 25.09 27.21 23.92
CA LEU A 96 25.22 26.61 22.59
C LEU A 96 26.42 25.66 22.61
N VAL A 97 26.22 24.37 22.28
CA VAL A 97 27.22 23.32 22.51
C VAL A 97 27.63 22.65 21.22
N TRP A 98 28.94 22.52 20.97
CA TRP A 98 29.49 21.77 19.82
C TRP A 98 30.52 20.74 20.31
N PHE A 99 30.39 19.54 19.78
CA PHE A 99 31.30 18.42 20.06
C PHE A 99 32.34 18.19 18.94
N ARG A 100 32.20 18.89 17.81
CA ARG A 100 33.07 18.74 16.60
C ARG A 100 33.37 20.11 16.01
N SER A 101 34.46 20.19 15.23
CA SER A 101 34.85 21.39 14.47
C SER A 101 35.08 22.63 15.36
N ILE A 102 35.55 22.45 16.62
CA ILE A 102 35.72 23.52 17.59
C ILE A 102 36.56 24.71 17.09
N PRO A 103 37.75 24.52 16.43
CA PRO A 103 38.53 25.63 15.93
C PRO A 103 37.79 26.47 14.88
N TYR A 104 37.08 25.80 13.99
CA TYR A 104 36.29 26.44 12.94
C TYR A 104 35.13 27.27 13.51
N ILE A 105 34.39 26.74 14.48
CA ILE A 105 33.26 27.43 15.13
C ILE A 105 33.75 28.70 15.85
N ARG A 106 34.85 28.58 16.60
CA ARG A 106 35.42 29.69 17.35
C ARG A 106 35.92 30.83 16.44
N GLN A 107 36.47 30.50 15.28
CA GLN A 107 36.92 31.47 14.29
C GLN A 107 35.78 32.15 13.54
N ARG A 108 34.68 31.43 13.35
CA ARG A 108 33.55 31.87 12.52
C ARG A 108 32.63 32.85 13.24
N TYR A 109 32.38 32.65 14.53
CA TYR A 109 31.41 33.44 15.27
C TYR A 109 32.13 34.40 16.22
N ILE A 110 31.78 35.70 16.14
CA ILE A 110 32.44 36.77 16.86
C ILE A 110 31.60 37.15 18.09
N PRO A 111 32.17 37.15 19.31
CA PRO A 111 31.49 37.66 20.50
C PRO A 111 31.00 39.10 20.32
N GLY A 112 29.81 39.40 20.84
CA GLY A 112 29.17 40.73 20.73
C GLY A 112 28.41 40.98 19.41
N GLN A 113 28.58 40.13 18.38
CA GLN A 113 27.81 40.22 17.16
C GLN A 113 26.45 39.54 17.31
N TRP A 114 25.39 40.11 16.73
CA TRP A 114 24.04 39.58 16.75
C TRP A 114 23.85 38.45 15.73
N TYR A 115 23.24 37.38 16.23
CA TYR A 115 22.94 36.17 15.45
C TYR A 115 21.50 35.72 15.68
N LEU A 116 20.97 35.01 14.70
CA LEU A 116 19.80 34.15 14.82
C LEU A 116 20.28 32.72 15.08
N VAL A 117 19.78 32.12 16.16
CA VAL A 117 20.13 30.75 16.58
C VAL A 117 18.91 29.88 16.55
N PHE A 118 18.97 28.82 15.77
CA PHE A 118 17.89 27.85 15.65
C PHE A 118 18.32 26.48 16.16
N GLY A 119 17.45 25.85 16.98
CA GLY A 119 17.69 24.50 17.48
C GLY A 119 16.66 24.06 18.53
N LYS A 120 16.76 22.79 18.96
CA LYS A 120 15.91 22.25 20.03
C LYS A 120 16.54 22.56 21.39
N PRO A 121 15.90 23.40 22.26
CA PRO A 121 16.39 23.64 23.59
C PRO A 121 16.17 22.41 24.47
N VAL A 122 17.19 22.03 25.21
CA VAL A 122 17.16 20.95 26.21
C VAL A 122 17.48 21.52 27.55
N PHE A 123 16.64 21.29 28.54
CA PHE A 123 16.90 21.72 29.93
C PHE A 123 17.68 20.64 30.67
N PHE A 124 18.89 20.97 31.12
CA PHE A 124 19.74 20.05 31.86
C PHE A 124 20.57 20.81 32.92
N ASN A 125 20.68 20.28 34.14
CA ASN A 125 21.43 20.88 35.25
C ASN A 125 21.12 22.37 35.53
N GLY A 126 19.84 22.76 35.42
CA GLY A 126 19.41 24.13 35.76
C GLY A 126 19.61 25.17 34.64
N ALA A 127 20.09 24.76 33.48
CA ALA A 127 20.27 25.63 32.31
C ALA A 127 19.70 25.03 31.05
N TYR A 128 19.26 25.87 30.11
CA TYR A 128 18.94 25.45 28.76
C TYR A 128 20.18 25.38 27.88
N SER A 129 20.26 24.37 27.05
CA SER A 129 21.31 24.22 26.03
C SER A 129 20.74 23.82 24.67
N ILE A 130 21.42 24.22 23.60
CA ILE A 130 21.14 23.77 22.24
C ILE A 130 22.43 23.15 21.71
N SER A 131 22.34 21.86 21.33
CA SER A 131 23.46 21.12 20.75
C SER A 131 23.49 21.31 19.22
N HIS A 132 24.66 21.65 18.70
CA HIS A 132 24.89 21.90 17.26
C HIS A 132 23.85 22.83 16.64
N PRO A 133 23.61 24.04 17.18
CA PRO A 133 22.61 24.95 16.63
C PRO A 133 22.97 25.38 15.19
N GLU A 134 21.94 25.69 14.41
CA GLU A 134 22.13 26.50 13.21
C GLU A 134 22.24 27.97 13.62
N ILE A 135 23.28 28.65 13.15
CA ILE A 135 23.53 30.07 13.47
C ILE A 135 23.66 30.85 12.17
N ASP A 136 22.86 31.88 12.03
CA ASP A 136 22.88 32.82 10.91
C ASP A 136 23.18 34.26 11.38
N GLU A 137 23.97 35.01 10.62
CA GLU A 137 24.19 36.44 10.86
C GLU A 137 22.88 37.20 10.61
N GLU A 138 22.52 38.14 11.45
CA GLU A 138 21.29 38.92 11.35
C GLU A 138 21.15 39.59 9.94
N SER A 139 22.25 40.12 9.39
CA SER A 139 22.29 40.76 8.08
C SER A 139 21.98 39.85 6.90
N LYS A 140 22.26 38.55 7.03
CA LYS A 140 22.01 37.51 6.01
C LYS A 140 20.68 36.78 6.22
N ALA A 141 20.17 36.81 7.44
CA ALA A 141 18.94 36.15 7.82
C ALA A 141 17.70 36.80 7.16
N ALA A 142 17.72 38.11 6.92
CA ALA A 142 16.63 38.81 6.25
C ALA A 142 16.34 38.31 4.82
N GLN A 143 17.30 37.68 4.15
CA GLN A 143 17.14 37.08 2.81
C GLN A 143 16.59 35.64 2.82
N VAL A 144 16.59 34.97 4.00
CA VAL A 144 16.22 33.56 4.15
C VAL A 144 15.04 33.41 5.12
N SER A 145 14.67 34.44 5.86
CA SER A 145 13.68 34.42 6.95
C SER A 145 12.28 34.74 6.46
N GLY A 146 11.68 33.81 5.75
CA GLY A 146 10.27 33.87 5.39
C GLY A 146 9.49 32.71 6.02
N GLY A 147 9.30 32.72 7.33
CA GLY A 147 8.31 31.90 8.01
C GLY A 147 8.55 30.39 8.03
N LEU A 148 8.35 29.69 6.95
CA LEU A 148 8.41 28.21 6.88
C LEU A 148 9.66 27.73 6.15
N MET A 149 10.58 27.08 6.88
CA MET A 149 11.82 26.57 6.31
C MET A 149 11.69 25.10 5.88
N PRO A 150 11.94 24.78 4.59
CA PRO A 150 11.87 23.42 4.10
C PRO A 150 13.05 22.58 4.61
N VAL A 151 12.76 21.31 4.92
CA VAL A 151 13.73 20.28 5.31
C VAL A 151 13.69 19.16 4.28
N TYR A 152 14.84 18.90 3.66
CA TYR A 152 15.00 17.86 2.64
C TYR A 152 15.53 16.58 3.26
N PRO A 153 15.00 15.40 2.89
CA PRO A 153 15.55 14.13 3.30
C PRO A 153 16.92 13.92 2.64
N LEU A 154 17.90 13.47 3.40
CA LEU A 154 19.27 13.26 2.90
C LEU A 154 19.86 11.99 3.49
N THR A 155 20.58 11.24 2.65
CA THR A 155 21.29 10.04 3.08
C THR A 155 22.62 10.39 3.78
N GLU A 156 23.18 9.43 4.50
CA GLU A 156 24.52 9.62 5.10
C GLU A 156 25.61 9.89 4.06
N LYS A 157 25.52 9.29 2.88
CA LYS A 157 26.50 9.48 1.80
C LYS A 157 26.46 10.91 1.26
N LEU A 158 25.26 11.48 1.09
CA LEU A 158 25.10 12.89 0.70
C LEU A 158 25.68 13.83 1.78
N THR A 159 25.45 13.53 3.04
CA THR A 159 26.02 14.30 4.15
C THR A 159 27.57 14.23 4.15
N ARG A 160 28.16 13.06 3.86
CA ARG A 160 29.61 12.89 3.70
C ARG A 160 30.16 13.61 2.44
N ALA A 161 29.33 13.77 1.41
CA ALA A 161 29.67 14.59 0.23
C ALA A 161 29.54 16.09 0.49
N GLY A 162 29.20 16.50 1.71
CA GLY A 162 29.04 17.90 2.13
C GLY A 162 27.71 18.51 1.67
N LEU A 163 26.67 17.69 1.49
CA LEU A 163 25.30 18.16 1.25
C LEU A 163 24.51 17.96 2.55
N ASN A 164 23.95 19.05 3.05
CA ASN A 164 22.96 19.03 4.13
C ASN A 164 21.73 19.84 3.71
N SER A 165 20.69 19.87 4.52
CA SER A 165 19.44 20.56 4.16
C SER A 165 19.65 22.07 3.87
N ARG A 166 20.63 22.70 4.50
CA ARG A 166 21.00 24.10 4.24
C ARG A 166 21.60 24.26 2.84
N GLN A 167 22.57 23.40 2.47
CA GLN A 167 23.14 23.43 1.12
C GLN A 167 22.09 23.13 0.06
N MET A 168 21.18 22.17 0.28
CA MET A 168 20.07 21.90 -0.62
C MET A 168 19.21 23.16 -0.84
N ARG A 169 18.84 23.86 0.22
CA ARG A 169 18.09 25.14 0.09
C ARG A 169 18.86 26.18 -0.73
N GLN A 170 20.19 26.31 -0.53
CA GLN A 170 21.01 27.26 -1.28
C GLN A 170 21.07 26.91 -2.78
N LEU A 171 21.21 25.62 -3.12
CA LEU A 171 21.18 25.15 -4.51
C LEU A 171 19.82 25.43 -5.15
N LEU A 172 18.74 25.14 -4.46
CA LEU A 172 17.38 25.40 -4.93
C LEU A 172 17.08 26.90 -5.07
N TYR A 173 17.66 27.75 -4.21
CA TYR A 173 17.53 29.20 -4.34
C TYR A 173 18.17 29.70 -5.64
N VAL A 174 19.37 29.21 -5.97
CA VAL A 174 20.03 29.54 -7.25
C VAL A 174 19.20 29.04 -8.44
N LEU A 175 18.63 27.81 -8.32
CA LEU A 175 17.77 27.25 -9.37
C LEU A 175 16.45 28.01 -9.53
N LYS A 176 15.85 28.48 -8.43
CA LYS A 176 14.63 29.28 -8.47
C LYS A 176 14.81 30.50 -9.39
N GLU A 177 15.84 31.30 -9.13
CA GLU A 177 16.11 32.53 -9.92
C GLU A 177 16.34 32.22 -11.41
N ALA A 178 17.04 31.10 -11.69
CA ALA A 178 17.40 30.74 -13.07
C ALA A 178 16.27 29.98 -13.80
N CYS A 179 15.51 29.14 -13.12
CA CYS A 179 14.62 28.15 -13.75
C CYS A 179 13.15 28.54 -13.75
N VAL A 180 12.64 29.22 -12.69
CA VAL A 180 11.20 29.52 -12.59
C VAL A 180 10.65 30.25 -13.81
N PRO A 181 11.37 31.21 -14.43
CA PRO A 181 10.90 31.87 -15.67
C PRO A 181 10.75 30.92 -16.88
N HIS A 182 11.37 29.76 -16.85
CA HIS A 182 11.32 28.73 -17.89
C HIS A 182 10.34 27.63 -17.64
N ILE A 183 9.69 27.59 -16.45
CA ILE A 183 8.67 26.61 -16.12
C ILE A 183 7.38 26.96 -16.86
N THR A 184 6.95 26.03 -17.73
CA THR A 184 5.69 26.15 -18.46
C THR A 184 4.53 25.55 -17.68
N GLU A 185 3.33 26.07 -17.96
CA GLU A 185 2.10 25.51 -17.38
C GLU A 185 1.86 24.09 -17.90
N THR A 186 1.21 23.25 -17.07
CA THR A 186 0.97 21.84 -17.36
C THR A 186 -0.51 21.52 -17.59
N LEU A 187 -1.40 22.39 -17.15
CA LEU A 187 -2.85 22.24 -17.23
C LEU A 187 -3.48 23.32 -18.10
N THR A 188 -4.68 23.05 -18.60
CA THR A 188 -5.44 24.07 -19.34
C THR A 188 -6.01 25.14 -18.41
N PRO A 189 -6.24 26.36 -18.88
CA PRO A 189 -6.83 27.42 -18.05
C PRO A 189 -8.17 27.02 -17.44
N GLU A 190 -9.00 26.26 -18.16
CA GLU A 190 -10.29 25.76 -17.69
C GLU A 190 -10.15 24.83 -16.47
N ILE A 191 -9.14 23.95 -16.47
CA ILE A 191 -8.85 23.05 -15.36
C ILE A 191 -8.39 23.85 -14.15
N ILE A 192 -7.49 24.81 -14.35
CA ILE A 192 -6.93 25.67 -13.29
C ILE A 192 -8.06 26.44 -12.60
N GLU A 193 -8.95 27.07 -13.38
CA GLU A 193 -10.07 27.82 -12.85
C GLU A 193 -11.08 26.93 -12.12
N ARG A 194 -11.52 25.83 -12.76
CA ARG A 194 -12.50 24.89 -12.20
C ARG A 194 -12.02 24.24 -10.89
N ALA A 195 -10.75 23.88 -10.82
CA ALA A 195 -10.14 23.26 -9.64
C ALA A 195 -9.57 24.28 -8.64
N ARG A 196 -9.62 25.58 -8.96
CA ARG A 196 -9.07 26.69 -8.16
C ARG A 196 -7.62 26.45 -7.76
N LEU A 197 -6.77 26.20 -8.76
CA LEU A 197 -5.37 25.91 -8.58
C LEU A 197 -4.51 27.16 -8.85
N MET A 198 -3.36 27.24 -8.19
CA MET A 198 -2.32 28.23 -8.57
C MET A 198 -1.57 27.76 -9.83
N SER A 199 -0.79 28.64 -10.44
CA SER A 199 0.06 28.28 -11.57
C SER A 199 1.13 27.25 -11.18
N TYR A 200 1.61 26.47 -12.15
CA TYR A 200 2.62 25.44 -11.89
C TYR A 200 3.96 26.05 -11.43
N ALA A 201 4.39 27.13 -12.06
CA ALA A 201 5.60 27.84 -11.68
C ALA A 201 5.54 28.39 -10.25
N GLU A 202 4.42 29.00 -9.87
CA GLU A 202 4.18 29.47 -8.51
C GLU A 202 4.15 28.33 -7.50
N ALA A 203 3.57 27.18 -7.86
CA ALA A 203 3.55 26.01 -6.98
C ALA A 203 4.95 25.45 -6.73
N ILE A 204 5.82 25.38 -7.76
CA ILE A 204 7.23 24.99 -7.60
C ILE A 204 7.98 25.99 -6.72
N GLU A 205 7.70 27.28 -6.85
CA GLU A 205 8.31 28.29 -6.00
C GLU A 205 7.87 28.16 -4.55
N GLN A 206 6.55 28.11 -4.30
CA GLN A 206 5.97 28.06 -2.95
C GLN A 206 6.25 26.75 -2.22
N ILE A 207 6.45 25.63 -2.90
CA ILE A 207 6.83 24.37 -2.24
C ILE A 207 8.24 24.41 -1.66
N HIS A 208 9.16 25.15 -2.29
CA HIS A 208 10.53 25.30 -1.85
C HIS A 208 10.75 26.53 -0.96
N PHE A 209 10.01 27.61 -1.21
CA PHE A 209 10.16 28.90 -0.55
C PHE A 209 8.77 29.47 -0.16
N PRO A 210 8.05 28.80 0.74
CA PRO A 210 6.72 29.24 1.12
C PRO A 210 6.76 30.53 1.90
N VAL A 211 5.98 31.52 1.46
CA VAL A 211 5.82 32.80 2.14
C VAL A 211 4.81 32.68 3.30
N THR A 212 3.72 31.93 3.08
CA THR A 212 2.66 31.68 4.05
C THR A 212 2.30 30.20 4.14
N LYS A 213 1.59 29.81 5.22
CA LYS A 213 1.07 28.43 5.34
C LYS A 213 0.03 28.14 4.27
N GLU A 214 -0.80 29.10 3.95
CA GLU A 214 -1.84 29.00 2.93
C GLU A 214 -1.23 28.83 1.54
N GLY A 215 -0.16 29.58 1.23
CA GLY A 215 0.59 29.43 -0.02
C GLY A 215 1.23 28.05 -0.16
N LEU A 216 1.80 27.52 0.93
CA LEU A 216 2.34 26.18 0.97
C LEU A 216 1.27 25.10 0.71
N GLU A 217 0.11 25.22 1.36
CA GLU A 217 -0.98 24.24 1.16
C GLU A 217 -1.58 24.32 -0.23
N ALA A 218 -1.68 25.53 -0.82
CA ALA A 218 -2.10 25.71 -2.20
C ALA A 218 -1.10 25.10 -3.19
N ALA A 219 0.22 25.27 -2.95
CA ALA A 219 1.28 24.63 -3.75
C ALA A 219 1.22 23.10 -3.67
N ARG A 220 1.07 22.55 -2.45
CA ARG A 220 0.88 21.11 -2.25
C ARG A 220 -0.33 20.59 -3.00
N ARG A 221 -1.46 21.30 -2.88
CA ARG A 221 -2.70 20.93 -3.59
C ARG A 221 -2.49 20.91 -5.10
N ARG A 222 -1.81 21.93 -5.66
CA ARG A 222 -1.49 21.98 -7.08
C ARG A 222 -0.63 20.82 -7.54
N LEU A 223 0.47 20.56 -6.87
CA LEU A 223 1.42 19.51 -7.27
C LEU A 223 0.85 18.11 -7.12
N LYS A 224 0.07 17.86 -6.05
CA LYS A 224 -0.68 16.61 -5.88
C LYS A 224 -1.72 16.41 -6.98
N PHE A 225 -2.44 17.47 -7.32
CA PHE A 225 -3.42 17.42 -8.40
C PHE A 225 -2.74 17.07 -9.74
N ASP A 226 -1.64 17.69 -10.06
CA ASP A 226 -0.86 17.42 -11.28
C ASP A 226 -0.47 15.94 -11.38
N GLU A 227 0.17 15.40 -10.34
CA GLU A 227 0.58 14.00 -10.32
C GLU A 227 -0.61 13.05 -10.50
N LEU A 228 -1.68 13.24 -9.74
CA LEU A 228 -2.85 12.36 -9.78
C LEU A 228 -3.61 12.47 -11.10
N PHE A 229 -3.76 13.68 -11.63
CA PHE A 229 -4.47 13.91 -12.89
C PHE A 229 -3.79 13.24 -14.08
N PHE A 230 -2.48 13.42 -14.24
CA PHE A 230 -1.75 12.81 -15.36
C PHE A 230 -1.67 11.29 -15.25
N ILE A 231 -1.63 10.74 -14.02
CA ILE A 231 -1.75 9.30 -13.81
C ILE A 231 -3.12 8.81 -14.27
N GLN A 232 -4.22 9.48 -13.86
CA GLN A 232 -5.57 9.08 -14.28
C GLN A 232 -5.76 9.21 -15.79
N LEU A 233 -5.28 10.29 -16.38
CA LEU A 233 -5.35 10.53 -17.82
C LEU A 233 -4.66 9.40 -18.61
N ARG A 234 -3.46 9.00 -18.17
CA ARG A 234 -2.73 7.87 -18.76
C ARG A 234 -3.46 6.55 -18.61
N LEU A 235 -3.87 6.22 -17.37
CA LEU A 235 -4.51 4.93 -17.07
C LEU A 235 -5.83 4.77 -17.84
N LEU A 236 -6.63 5.83 -17.93
CA LEU A 236 -7.87 5.82 -18.69
C LEU A 236 -7.64 5.72 -20.21
N GLY A 237 -6.62 6.42 -20.72
CA GLY A 237 -6.19 6.29 -22.12
C GLY A 237 -5.78 4.86 -22.45
N MET A 238 -4.89 4.26 -21.65
CA MET A 238 -4.46 2.85 -21.83
C MET A 238 -5.63 1.87 -21.76
N LYS A 239 -6.56 2.08 -20.80
CA LYS A 239 -7.78 1.26 -20.67
C LYS A 239 -8.65 1.35 -21.92
N ARG A 240 -8.87 2.55 -22.44
CA ARG A 240 -9.62 2.77 -23.68
C ARG A 240 -8.97 2.07 -24.86
N ASP A 241 -7.66 2.28 -25.06
CA ASP A 241 -6.91 1.71 -26.18
C ASP A 241 -6.94 0.19 -26.15
N ARG A 242 -6.78 -0.41 -24.96
CA ARG A 242 -6.94 -1.84 -24.78
C ARG A 242 -8.36 -2.30 -25.11
N LYS A 243 -9.41 -1.62 -24.60
CA LYS A 243 -10.80 -1.96 -24.91
C LYS A 243 -11.11 -1.85 -26.41
N ALA A 244 -10.46 -0.93 -27.12
CA ALA A 244 -10.60 -0.82 -28.58
C ALA A 244 -9.85 -1.91 -29.33
N ALA A 245 -8.65 -2.29 -28.86
CA ALA A 245 -7.81 -3.30 -29.51
C ALA A 245 -8.20 -4.75 -29.21
N SER A 246 -9.00 -5.00 -28.17
CA SER A 246 -9.33 -6.36 -27.71
C SER A 246 -10.84 -6.63 -27.87
N PRO A 247 -11.27 -7.20 -29.00
CA PRO A 247 -12.65 -7.69 -29.14
C PRO A 247 -12.91 -8.78 -28.09
N GLY A 248 -14.08 -8.74 -27.48
CA GLY A 248 -14.52 -9.69 -26.46
C GLY A 248 -15.54 -10.67 -27.00
N LEU A 249 -15.61 -11.82 -26.39
CA LEU A 249 -16.67 -12.80 -26.63
C LEU A 249 -18.02 -12.21 -26.20
N LEU A 250 -19.07 -12.47 -27.00
CA LEU A 250 -20.44 -12.08 -26.65
C LEU A 250 -21.09 -13.21 -25.85
N LEU A 251 -21.51 -12.93 -24.62
CA LEU A 251 -22.21 -13.87 -23.74
C LEU A 251 -23.60 -13.33 -23.33
N PRO A 252 -24.53 -13.18 -24.30
CA PRO A 252 -25.83 -12.53 -24.05
C PRO A 252 -26.86 -13.45 -23.38
N ARG A 253 -26.70 -14.78 -23.45
CA ARG A 253 -27.69 -15.73 -22.98
C ARG A 253 -27.56 -15.98 -21.49
N VAL A 254 -28.67 -15.78 -20.76
CA VAL A 254 -28.88 -16.27 -19.40
C VAL A 254 -29.73 -17.53 -19.50
N GLY A 255 -29.07 -18.70 -19.42
CA GLY A 255 -29.67 -19.99 -19.68
C GLY A 255 -30.10 -20.73 -18.42
N ASP A 256 -30.23 -22.05 -18.57
CA ASP A 256 -30.81 -22.93 -17.55
C ASP A 256 -29.83 -23.20 -16.40
N ALA A 257 -28.52 -23.14 -16.66
CA ALA A 257 -27.53 -23.33 -15.59
C ALA A 257 -27.59 -22.19 -14.56
N ILE A 258 -27.65 -20.93 -14.99
CA ILE A 258 -27.80 -19.78 -14.10
C ILE A 258 -29.13 -19.83 -13.35
N ARG A 259 -30.24 -20.11 -14.05
CA ARG A 259 -31.58 -20.20 -13.43
C ARG A 259 -31.65 -21.34 -12.41
N GLY A 260 -31.09 -22.49 -12.75
CA GLY A 260 -31.02 -23.65 -11.90
C GLY A 260 -30.21 -23.36 -10.62
N LEU A 261 -29.01 -22.76 -10.74
CA LEU A 261 -28.24 -22.34 -9.58
C LEU A 261 -29.02 -21.34 -8.71
N TYR A 262 -29.60 -20.31 -9.31
CA TYR A 262 -30.34 -19.30 -8.55
C TYR A 262 -31.52 -19.91 -7.77
N GLY A 263 -32.24 -20.87 -8.38
CA GLY A 263 -33.37 -21.57 -7.75
C GLY A 263 -32.97 -22.59 -6.70
N SER A 264 -31.72 -23.11 -6.72
CA SER A 264 -31.22 -24.10 -5.75
C SER A 264 -30.53 -23.49 -4.53
N LEU A 265 -30.27 -22.17 -4.54
CA LEU A 265 -29.63 -21.53 -3.38
C LEU A 265 -30.55 -21.54 -2.17
N PRO A 266 -30.05 -21.93 -0.97
CA PRO A 266 -30.83 -21.92 0.27
C PRO A 266 -30.95 -20.51 0.90
N PHE A 267 -30.49 -19.47 0.23
CA PHE A 267 -30.47 -18.08 0.68
C PHE A 267 -30.59 -17.11 -0.52
N ASP A 268 -30.98 -15.89 -0.25
CA ASP A 268 -31.02 -14.83 -1.25
C ASP A 268 -29.64 -14.18 -1.43
N LEU A 269 -29.32 -13.80 -2.66
CA LEU A 269 -28.14 -12.98 -2.96
C LEU A 269 -28.33 -11.57 -2.34
N THR A 270 -27.24 -11.01 -1.83
CA THR A 270 -27.23 -9.61 -1.34
C THR A 270 -27.42 -8.61 -2.49
N GLY A 271 -27.81 -7.38 -2.13
CA GLY A 271 -27.92 -6.29 -3.11
C GLY A 271 -26.62 -6.04 -3.84
N ALA A 272 -25.48 -6.05 -3.12
CA ALA A 272 -24.16 -5.90 -3.68
C ALA A 272 -23.78 -7.04 -4.65
N GLN A 273 -24.06 -8.28 -4.30
CA GLN A 273 -23.80 -9.42 -5.20
C GLN A 273 -24.61 -9.31 -6.49
N LYS A 274 -25.92 -8.99 -6.39
CA LYS A 274 -26.80 -8.77 -7.55
C LYS A 274 -26.30 -7.61 -8.43
N ARG A 275 -25.84 -6.52 -7.83
CA ARG A 275 -25.24 -5.38 -8.54
C ARG A 275 -24.00 -5.83 -9.34
N VAL A 276 -23.05 -6.51 -8.70
CA VAL A 276 -21.79 -6.93 -9.33
C VAL A 276 -22.05 -7.93 -10.45
N ILE A 277 -22.98 -8.88 -10.28
CA ILE A 277 -23.37 -9.81 -11.36
C ILE A 277 -23.94 -9.05 -12.59
N ARG A 278 -24.76 -8.00 -12.38
CA ARG A 278 -25.27 -7.16 -13.48
C ARG A 278 -24.15 -6.38 -14.18
N GLU A 279 -23.17 -5.86 -13.41
CA GLU A 279 -22.01 -5.17 -13.98
C GLU A 279 -21.18 -6.11 -14.87
N ILE A 280 -20.94 -7.34 -14.41
CA ILE A 280 -20.25 -8.38 -15.19
C ILE A 280 -21.06 -8.73 -16.46
N GLN A 281 -22.37 -8.91 -16.33
CA GLN A 281 -23.24 -9.17 -17.46
C GLN A 281 -23.18 -8.03 -18.49
N ALA A 282 -23.22 -6.78 -18.06
CA ALA A 282 -23.11 -5.62 -18.95
C ALA A 282 -21.76 -5.61 -19.69
N ASP A 283 -20.67 -5.98 -19.04
CA ASP A 283 -19.36 -6.07 -19.69
C ASP A 283 -19.34 -7.14 -20.77
N VAL A 284 -19.78 -8.37 -20.49
CA VAL A 284 -19.66 -9.51 -21.42
C VAL A 284 -20.62 -9.44 -22.59
N ILE A 285 -21.63 -8.58 -22.55
CA ILE A 285 -22.51 -8.28 -23.70
C ILE A 285 -22.04 -7.07 -24.52
N SER A 286 -21.02 -6.33 -24.04
CA SER A 286 -20.54 -5.11 -24.70
C SER A 286 -19.75 -5.35 -25.98
N GLY A 287 -19.39 -6.60 -26.31
CA GLY A 287 -18.50 -6.95 -27.42
C GLY A 287 -17.04 -6.62 -27.20
N ARG A 288 -16.67 -6.25 -25.98
CA ARG A 288 -15.29 -5.94 -25.55
C ARG A 288 -14.83 -6.93 -24.49
N GLN A 289 -13.54 -7.21 -24.45
CA GLN A 289 -12.98 -8.08 -23.43
C GLN A 289 -13.18 -7.47 -22.03
N MET A 290 -13.89 -8.19 -21.15
CA MET A 290 -14.00 -7.83 -19.76
C MET A 290 -12.67 -8.11 -19.03
N ASN A 291 -12.22 -7.16 -18.23
CA ASN A 291 -11.09 -7.32 -17.34
C ASN A 291 -11.45 -6.62 -16.00
N ARG A 292 -12.04 -7.38 -15.08
CA ARG A 292 -12.70 -6.84 -13.90
C ARG A 292 -12.12 -7.39 -12.61
N LEU A 293 -11.90 -6.51 -11.63
CA LEU A 293 -11.51 -6.85 -10.27
C LEU A 293 -12.72 -6.79 -9.35
N ILE A 294 -13.02 -7.90 -8.69
CA ILE A 294 -14.01 -7.97 -7.59
C ILE A 294 -13.25 -7.84 -6.27
N GLN A 295 -13.60 -6.83 -5.52
CA GLN A 295 -13.14 -6.61 -4.16
C GLN A 295 -14.27 -6.86 -3.16
N GLY A 296 -13.93 -7.36 -2.01
CA GLY A 296 -14.89 -7.56 -0.92
C GLY A 296 -14.23 -8.26 0.25
N ASP A 297 -14.79 -8.09 1.40
CA ASP A 297 -14.25 -8.69 2.62
C ASP A 297 -14.24 -10.22 2.58
N VAL A 298 -13.50 -10.84 3.48
CA VAL A 298 -13.48 -12.31 3.63
C VAL A 298 -14.91 -12.80 3.93
N GLY A 299 -15.39 -13.71 3.06
CA GLY A 299 -16.74 -14.27 3.20
C GLY A 299 -17.87 -13.37 2.68
N SER A 300 -17.61 -12.32 1.90
CA SER A 300 -18.64 -11.53 1.19
C SER A 300 -19.34 -12.27 0.05
N GLY A 301 -18.89 -13.50 -0.28
CA GLY A 301 -19.48 -14.33 -1.33
C GLY A 301 -18.91 -14.09 -2.73
N LYS A 302 -17.68 -13.62 -2.87
CA LYS A 302 -16.99 -13.43 -4.16
C LYS A 302 -17.00 -14.69 -5.02
N THR A 303 -16.75 -15.85 -4.41
CA THR A 303 -16.75 -17.15 -5.10
C THR A 303 -18.10 -17.46 -5.76
N LEU A 304 -19.21 -17.08 -5.11
CA LEU A 304 -20.55 -17.28 -5.67
C LEU A 304 -20.78 -16.37 -6.87
N VAL A 305 -20.35 -15.11 -6.82
CA VAL A 305 -20.41 -14.18 -7.98
C VAL A 305 -19.56 -14.71 -9.13
N ALA A 306 -18.37 -15.24 -8.84
CA ALA A 306 -17.52 -15.89 -9.84
C ALA A 306 -18.21 -17.12 -10.45
N LEU A 307 -18.89 -17.96 -9.66
CA LEU A 307 -19.65 -19.10 -10.15
C LEU A 307 -20.77 -18.69 -11.09
N PHE A 308 -21.57 -17.66 -10.76
CA PHE A 308 -22.57 -17.11 -11.69
C PHE A 308 -21.94 -16.65 -13.00
N SER A 309 -20.77 -16.02 -12.95
CA SER A 309 -20.02 -15.57 -14.13
C SER A 309 -19.51 -16.75 -14.97
N MET A 310 -19.04 -17.82 -14.32
CA MET A 310 -18.63 -19.07 -15.01
C MET A 310 -19.81 -19.74 -15.69
N LEU A 311 -20.96 -19.80 -15.04
CA LEU A 311 -22.18 -20.34 -15.62
C LEU A 311 -22.70 -19.51 -16.80
N LEU A 312 -22.50 -18.18 -16.77
CA LEU A 312 -22.82 -17.33 -17.92
C LEU A 312 -21.97 -17.73 -19.15
N SER A 313 -20.71 -18.08 -18.96
CA SER A 313 -19.85 -18.62 -20.01
C SER A 313 -20.39 -19.98 -20.52
N VAL A 314 -20.76 -20.88 -19.62
CA VAL A 314 -21.28 -22.23 -19.95
C VAL A 314 -22.61 -22.15 -20.70
N ASP A 315 -23.55 -21.31 -20.26
CA ASP A 315 -24.84 -21.10 -20.90
C ASP A 315 -24.72 -20.57 -22.36
N ASN A 316 -23.58 -19.95 -22.68
CA ASN A 316 -23.25 -19.47 -24.02
C ASN A 316 -22.34 -20.46 -24.82
N GLY A 317 -22.13 -21.68 -24.30
CA GLY A 317 -21.40 -22.74 -24.99
C GLY A 317 -19.87 -22.74 -24.75
N TYR A 318 -19.35 -21.81 -23.99
CA TYR A 318 -17.92 -21.68 -23.70
C TYR A 318 -17.52 -22.45 -22.44
N GLN A 319 -16.21 -22.58 -22.25
CA GLN A 319 -15.60 -23.13 -21.04
C GLN A 319 -15.21 -22.02 -20.07
N ALA A 320 -15.09 -22.35 -18.79
CA ALA A 320 -14.60 -21.46 -17.78
C ALA A 320 -13.53 -22.13 -16.90
N CYS A 321 -12.53 -21.38 -16.47
CA CYS A 321 -11.54 -21.87 -15.53
C CYS A 321 -11.44 -20.95 -14.30
N MET A 322 -11.08 -21.56 -13.15
CA MET A 322 -10.77 -20.85 -11.92
C MET A 322 -9.37 -21.21 -11.45
N MET A 323 -8.52 -20.22 -11.33
CA MET A 323 -7.14 -20.36 -10.89
C MET A 323 -6.99 -19.89 -9.45
N ALA A 324 -6.42 -20.77 -8.60
CA ALA A 324 -6.11 -20.47 -7.20
C ALA A 324 -4.60 -20.54 -6.96
N PRO A 325 -4.05 -19.75 -6.01
CA PRO A 325 -2.61 -19.66 -5.78
C PRO A 325 -2.00 -20.92 -5.16
N THR A 326 -2.79 -21.73 -4.46
CA THR A 326 -2.33 -22.94 -3.78
C THR A 326 -3.24 -24.15 -4.05
N GLU A 327 -2.70 -25.36 -3.92
CA GLU A 327 -3.48 -26.59 -4.09
C GLU A 327 -4.63 -26.71 -3.09
N ILE A 328 -4.42 -26.24 -1.86
CA ILE A 328 -5.47 -26.28 -0.82
C ILE A 328 -6.66 -25.42 -1.20
N LEU A 329 -6.42 -24.18 -1.67
CA LEU A 329 -7.48 -23.30 -2.15
C LEU A 329 -8.16 -23.86 -3.42
N ALA A 330 -7.38 -24.43 -4.35
CA ALA A 330 -7.94 -25.07 -5.53
C ALA A 330 -8.88 -26.23 -5.17
N ARG A 331 -8.49 -27.09 -4.21
CA ARG A 331 -9.34 -28.19 -3.69
C ARG A 331 -10.59 -27.66 -3.00
N GLN A 332 -10.48 -26.58 -2.24
CA GLN A 332 -11.63 -25.97 -1.56
C GLN A 332 -12.62 -25.38 -2.56
N HIS A 333 -12.14 -24.62 -3.56
CA HIS A 333 -13.00 -24.12 -4.63
C HIS A 333 -13.65 -25.27 -5.40
N TYR A 334 -12.88 -26.29 -5.76
CA TYR A 334 -13.39 -27.48 -6.42
C TYR A 334 -14.53 -28.13 -5.63
N ALA A 335 -14.34 -28.39 -4.33
CA ALA A 335 -15.37 -29.00 -3.49
C ALA A 335 -16.64 -28.13 -3.42
N SER A 336 -16.48 -26.81 -3.21
CA SER A 336 -17.62 -25.90 -3.18
C SER A 336 -18.35 -25.81 -4.53
N LEU A 337 -17.64 -25.78 -5.64
CA LEU A 337 -18.25 -25.75 -6.97
C LEU A 337 -18.97 -27.06 -7.26
N CYS A 338 -18.40 -28.22 -6.90
CA CYS A 338 -19.07 -29.51 -7.03
C CYS A 338 -20.40 -29.55 -6.26
N GLU A 339 -20.42 -29.04 -5.03
CA GLU A 339 -21.64 -28.99 -4.20
C GLU A 339 -22.76 -28.18 -4.88
N TYR A 340 -22.43 -26.97 -5.40
CA TYR A 340 -23.42 -26.12 -6.07
C TYR A 340 -23.85 -26.65 -7.46
N LEU A 341 -22.95 -27.34 -8.18
CA LEU A 341 -23.18 -27.75 -9.57
C LEU A 341 -23.67 -29.19 -9.73
N ALA A 342 -23.53 -30.05 -8.70
CA ALA A 342 -24.05 -31.42 -8.73
C ALA A 342 -25.54 -31.50 -9.07
N PRO A 343 -26.43 -30.64 -8.49
CA PRO A 343 -27.85 -30.66 -8.82
C PRO A 343 -28.13 -30.29 -10.29
N LEU A 344 -27.20 -29.61 -10.95
CA LEU A 344 -27.32 -29.16 -12.35
C LEU A 344 -26.69 -30.15 -13.33
N GLY A 345 -26.07 -31.24 -12.85
CA GLY A 345 -25.39 -32.22 -13.71
C GLY A 345 -24.13 -31.67 -14.41
N ILE A 346 -23.54 -30.57 -13.92
CA ILE A 346 -22.35 -29.97 -14.51
C ILE A 346 -21.09 -30.51 -13.78
N GLU A 347 -20.25 -31.22 -14.56
CA GLU A 347 -18.98 -31.75 -14.05
C GLU A 347 -17.93 -30.62 -13.89
N VAL A 348 -17.18 -30.68 -12.78
CA VAL A 348 -16.05 -29.79 -12.50
C VAL A 348 -14.77 -30.63 -12.51
N GLY A 349 -13.72 -30.14 -13.18
CA GLY A 349 -12.39 -30.76 -13.15
C GLY A 349 -11.47 -30.11 -12.12
N LEU A 350 -10.48 -30.86 -11.60
CA LEU A 350 -9.44 -30.34 -10.72
C LEU A 350 -8.05 -30.67 -11.27
N LEU A 351 -7.28 -29.64 -11.65
CA LEU A 351 -5.92 -29.75 -12.17
C LEU A 351 -4.91 -29.06 -11.28
N ILE A 352 -4.15 -29.84 -10.54
CA ILE A 352 -3.12 -29.38 -9.58
C ILE A 352 -1.83 -30.18 -9.78
N GLY A 353 -0.71 -29.76 -9.15
CA GLY A 353 0.57 -30.45 -9.29
C GLY A 353 0.53 -31.91 -8.87
N SER A 354 -0.25 -32.26 -7.85
CA SER A 354 -0.43 -33.64 -7.34
C SER A 354 -1.47 -34.47 -8.09
N THR A 355 -2.09 -33.95 -9.19
CA THR A 355 -3.06 -34.72 -9.99
C THR A 355 -2.41 -35.94 -10.65
N LYS A 356 -2.96 -37.13 -10.42
CA LYS A 356 -2.44 -38.41 -10.95
C LYS A 356 -2.43 -38.41 -12.48
N LYS A 357 -1.38 -39.00 -13.09
CA LYS A 357 -1.15 -38.98 -14.54
C LYS A 357 -2.38 -39.42 -15.37
N LYS A 358 -3.06 -40.50 -14.96
CA LYS A 358 -4.27 -41.00 -15.66
C LYS A 358 -5.42 -39.99 -15.65
N GLU A 359 -5.66 -39.39 -14.49
CA GLU A 359 -6.67 -38.35 -14.31
C GLU A 359 -6.35 -37.11 -15.13
N ARG A 360 -5.07 -36.67 -15.05
CA ARG A 360 -4.57 -35.53 -15.84
C ARG A 360 -4.80 -35.74 -17.33
N THR A 361 -4.46 -36.93 -17.85
CA THR A 361 -4.68 -37.23 -19.30
C THR A 361 -6.16 -37.15 -19.67
N ARG A 362 -7.08 -37.65 -18.81
CA ARG A 362 -8.52 -37.54 -19.03
C ARG A 362 -8.97 -36.07 -19.06
N LEU A 363 -8.61 -35.32 -18.03
CA LEU A 363 -9.00 -33.90 -17.95
C LEU A 363 -8.51 -33.09 -19.16
N LEU A 364 -7.27 -33.30 -19.60
CA LEU A 364 -6.73 -32.61 -20.77
C LEU A 364 -7.48 -32.96 -22.05
N ALA A 365 -7.86 -34.22 -22.25
CA ALA A 365 -8.68 -34.66 -23.40
C ALA A 365 -10.08 -34.02 -23.33
N ASP A 366 -10.75 -34.07 -22.17
CA ASP A 366 -12.10 -33.53 -22.00
C ASP A 366 -12.13 -31.99 -22.15
N LEU A 367 -11.02 -31.28 -21.75
CA LEU A 367 -10.87 -29.84 -22.02
C LEU A 367 -10.72 -29.53 -23.51
N SER A 368 -9.83 -30.26 -24.19
CA SER A 368 -9.56 -30.00 -25.61
C SER A 368 -10.75 -30.32 -26.53
N THR A 369 -11.64 -31.22 -26.11
CA THR A 369 -12.89 -31.52 -26.84
C THR A 369 -14.06 -30.63 -26.44
N GLY A 370 -13.93 -29.87 -25.36
CA GLY A 370 -14.99 -29.05 -24.78
C GLY A 370 -16.04 -29.85 -24.00
N ALA A 371 -15.81 -31.13 -23.73
CA ALA A 371 -16.68 -31.97 -22.89
C ALA A 371 -16.69 -31.46 -21.42
N LEU A 372 -15.51 -31.15 -20.86
CA LEU A 372 -15.40 -30.51 -19.58
C LEU A 372 -15.60 -29.00 -19.70
N LYS A 373 -16.65 -28.48 -19.05
CA LYS A 373 -17.03 -27.05 -19.14
C LYS A 373 -16.36 -26.19 -18.08
N ILE A 374 -16.10 -26.72 -16.90
CA ILE A 374 -15.54 -25.99 -15.77
C ILE A 374 -14.34 -26.74 -15.21
N ILE A 375 -13.23 -26.03 -15.02
CA ILE A 375 -12.03 -26.56 -14.39
C ILE A 375 -11.51 -25.60 -13.32
N VAL A 376 -11.08 -26.17 -12.20
CA VAL A 376 -10.35 -25.46 -11.13
C VAL A 376 -8.92 -25.97 -11.11
N GLY A 377 -7.96 -25.09 -10.86
CA GLY A 377 -6.57 -25.50 -10.74
C GLY A 377 -5.66 -24.43 -10.18
N THR A 378 -4.37 -24.76 -10.14
CA THR A 378 -3.31 -23.83 -9.78
C THR A 378 -2.63 -23.30 -11.05
N HIS A 379 -1.38 -22.81 -10.94
CA HIS A 379 -0.54 -22.46 -12.09
C HIS A 379 -0.41 -23.59 -13.14
N ALA A 380 -0.74 -24.83 -12.79
CA ALA A 380 -0.82 -25.94 -13.75
C ALA A 380 -1.74 -25.66 -14.92
N LEU A 381 -2.77 -24.81 -14.77
CA LEU A 381 -3.65 -24.36 -15.86
C LEU A 381 -2.92 -23.50 -16.92
N LEU A 382 -1.78 -22.90 -16.58
CA LEU A 382 -0.98 -22.08 -17.49
C LEU A 382 -0.05 -22.89 -18.38
N GLU A 383 0.19 -24.17 -18.06
CA GLU A 383 1.09 -25.01 -18.81
C GLU A 383 0.67 -25.11 -20.30
N PRO A 384 1.63 -25.10 -21.23
CA PRO A 384 1.32 -25.13 -22.67
C PRO A 384 0.49 -26.35 -23.11
N VAL A 385 0.63 -27.47 -22.40
CA VAL A 385 -0.13 -28.71 -22.67
C VAL A 385 -1.63 -28.58 -22.36
N VAL A 386 -2.02 -27.63 -21.55
CA VAL A 386 -3.43 -27.38 -21.22
C VAL A 386 -4.06 -26.56 -22.34
N GLN A 387 -4.88 -27.17 -23.13
CA GLN A 387 -5.60 -26.55 -24.27
C GLN A 387 -7.11 -26.61 -24.01
N PHE A 388 -7.78 -25.50 -24.22
CA PHE A 388 -9.24 -25.39 -24.16
C PHE A 388 -9.81 -25.41 -25.56
N ALA A 389 -10.95 -26.06 -25.74
CA ALA A 389 -11.67 -25.94 -27.00
C ALA A 389 -12.17 -24.51 -27.26
N HIS A 390 -12.82 -23.92 -26.26
CA HIS A 390 -13.38 -22.56 -26.36
C HIS A 390 -13.42 -21.90 -24.95
N LEU A 391 -12.32 -21.33 -24.48
CA LEU A 391 -12.28 -20.65 -23.18
C LEU A 391 -13.00 -19.29 -23.25
N GLY A 392 -14.10 -19.13 -22.52
CA GLY A 392 -14.87 -17.87 -22.44
C GLY A 392 -14.53 -16.99 -21.26
N LEU A 393 -14.26 -17.59 -20.10
CA LEU A 393 -13.97 -16.85 -18.85
C LEU A 393 -12.84 -17.51 -18.05
N ALA A 394 -11.88 -16.71 -17.62
CA ALA A 394 -10.89 -17.09 -16.63
C ALA A 394 -11.08 -16.28 -15.34
N VAL A 395 -11.26 -17.00 -14.22
CA VAL A 395 -11.34 -16.44 -12.89
C VAL A 395 -9.99 -16.62 -12.19
N ILE A 396 -9.46 -15.59 -11.57
CA ILE A 396 -8.19 -15.60 -10.83
C ILE A 396 -8.48 -15.19 -9.39
N ASP A 397 -8.18 -16.07 -8.44
CA ASP A 397 -8.34 -15.77 -7.01
C ASP A 397 -7.03 -15.31 -6.40
N GLU A 398 -7.09 -14.35 -5.44
CA GLU A 398 -5.95 -13.79 -4.70
C GLU A 398 -4.84 -13.23 -5.59
N GLN A 399 -5.17 -12.23 -6.39
CA GLN A 399 -4.29 -11.60 -7.40
C GLN A 399 -2.89 -11.21 -6.87
N HIS A 400 -2.77 -10.78 -5.61
CA HIS A 400 -1.49 -10.33 -5.04
C HIS A 400 -0.38 -11.39 -5.08
N ARG A 401 -0.73 -12.66 -5.30
CA ARG A 401 0.21 -13.79 -5.45
C ARG A 401 0.53 -14.15 -6.92
N PHE A 402 -0.08 -13.44 -7.89
CA PHE A 402 0.14 -13.67 -9.33
C PHE A 402 0.68 -12.43 -10.03
N GLY A 403 1.80 -12.56 -10.75
CA GLY A 403 2.40 -11.48 -11.55
C GLY A 403 1.67 -11.19 -12.87
N VAL A 404 2.01 -10.06 -13.50
CA VAL A 404 1.48 -9.65 -14.84
C VAL A 404 1.73 -10.72 -15.91
N VAL A 405 2.87 -11.40 -15.86
CA VAL A 405 3.27 -12.45 -16.81
C VAL A 405 2.31 -13.66 -16.78
N GLN A 406 1.78 -14.01 -15.60
CA GLN A 406 0.87 -15.14 -15.47
C GLN A 406 -0.52 -14.82 -16.02
N ARG A 407 -0.97 -13.56 -15.92
CA ARG A 407 -2.21 -13.10 -16.56
C ARG A 407 -2.11 -13.15 -18.08
N SER A 408 -0.99 -12.72 -18.66
CA SER A 408 -0.78 -12.78 -20.12
C SER A 408 -0.79 -14.22 -20.64
N GLY A 409 -0.38 -15.20 -19.83
CA GLY A 409 -0.48 -16.62 -20.19
C GLY A 409 -1.91 -17.12 -20.37
N LEU A 410 -2.89 -16.61 -19.59
CA LEU A 410 -4.31 -16.96 -19.76
C LEU A 410 -4.92 -16.27 -21.00
N TRP A 411 -4.48 -15.06 -21.33
CA TRP A 411 -4.94 -14.36 -22.54
C TRP A 411 -4.61 -15.14 -23.82
N GLN A 412 -3.46 -15.81 -23.84
CA GLN A 412 -3.00 -16.59 -25.00
C GLN A 412 -3.70 -17.96 -25.15
N LYS A 413 -4.54 -18.37 -24.18
CA LYS A 413 -5.30 -19.63 -24.26
C LYS A 413 -6.56 -19.53 -25.12
N GLY A 414 -6.96 -18.33 -25.55
CA GLY A 414 -8.02 -18.14 -26.54
C GLY A 414 -7.44 -18.23 -27.96
N GLU A 415 -8.14 -18.92 -28.91
CA GLU A 415 -7.64 -19.13 -30.26
C GLU A 415 -7.56 -17.85 -31.11
N GLN A 416 -8.65 -17.08 -31.22
CA GLN A 416 -8.72 -15.82 -32.00
C GLN A 416 -9.24 -14.64 -31.19
N ILE A 417 -10.04 -14.89 -30.17
CA ILE A 417 -10.63 -13.88 -29.29
C ILE A 417 -10.21 -14.21 -27.86
N HIS A 418 -9.72 -13.21 -27.15
CA HIS A 418 -9.27 -13.39 -25.77
C HIS A 418 -10.45 -13.66 -24.83
N PRO A 419 -10.28 -14.58 -23.85
CA PRO A 419 -11.30 -14.84 -22.84
C PRO A 419 -11.51 -13.62 -21.95
N HIS A 420 -12.68 -13.49 -21.35
CA HIS A 420 -12.92 -12.54 -20.28
C HIS A 420 -12.11 -12.91 -19.03
N ILE A 421 -11.66 -11.91 -18.31
CA ILE A 421 -10.87 -12.09 -17.07
C ILE A 421 -11.64 -11.49 -15.89
N LEU A 422 -11.83 -12.31 -14.88
CA LEU A 422 -12.40 -11.92 -13.60
C LEU A 422 -11.39 -12.18 -12.51
N ILE A 423 -11.01 -11.13 -11.79
CA ILE A 423 -10.02 -11.20 -10.72
C ILE A 423 -10.74 -11.02 -9.39
N MET A 424 -10.39 -11.82 -8.39
CA MET A 424 -10.92 -11.70 -7.05
C MET A 424 -9.79 -11.34 -6.07
N SER A 425 -10.08 -10.46 -5.13
CA SER A 425 -9.20 -10.17 -4.00
C SER A 425 -9.96 -10.20 -2.68
N ALA A 426 -9.42 -10.93 -1.70
CA ALA A 426 -9.96 -10.94 -0.35
C ALA A 426 -9.32 -9.86 0.53
N THR A 427 -8.23 -9.24 0.08
CA THR A 427 -7.71 -8.04 0.73
C THR A 427 -8.51 -6.84 0.24
N PRO A 428 -9.26 -6.17 1.10
CA PRO A 428 -9.80 -4.88 0.75
C PRO A 428 -8.65 -3.92 0.42
N ILE A 429 -8.65 -3.40 -0.79
CA ILE A 429 -7.72 -2.35 -1.22
C ILE A 429 -8.54 -1.07 -1.23
N PRO A 430 -8.09 0.01 -0.61
CA PRO A 430 -8.81 1.28 -0.69
C PRO A 430 -9.20 1.61 -2.14
N ARG A 431 -10.45 2.02 -2.36
CA ARG A 431 -10.96 2.29 -3.73
C ARG A 431 -10.07 3.22 -4.50
N THR A 432 -9.55 4.24 -3.85
CA THR A 432 -8.68 5.26 -4.42
C THR A 432 -7.34 4.69 -4.87
N LEU A 433 -6.77 3.79 -4.06
CA LEU A 433 -5.55 3.08 -4.43
C LEU A 433 -5.80 2.09 -5.58
N ALA A 434 -6.91 1.37 -5.53
CA ALA A 434 -7.30 0.46 -6.60
C ALA A 434 -7.47 1.19 -7.95
N MET A 435 -8.08 2.39 -7.95
CA MET A 435 -8.22 3.24 -9.14
C MET A 435 -6.88 3.76 -9.67
N THR A 436 -5.84 3.79 -8.85
CA THR A 436 -4.51 4.25 -9.22
C THR A 436 -3.60 3.08 -9.64
N LEU A 437 -3.58 1.99 -8.86
CA LEU A 437 -2.71 0.84 -9.13
C LEU A 437 -3.26 -0.10 -10.20
N TYR A 438 -4.59 -0.24 -10.26
CA TYR A 438 -5.31 -1.13 -11.18
C TYR A 438 -6.23 -0.34 -12.11
N GLY A 439 -5.83 0.87 -12.49
CA GLY A 439 -6.63 1.76 -13.35
C GLY A 439 -6.96 1.17 -14.72
N ASP A 440 -6.25 0.11 -15.12
CA ASP A 440 -6.53 -0.69 -16.29
C ASP A 440 -7.67 -1.69 -16.09
N LEU A 441 -8.12 -1.97 -14.85
CA LEU A 441 -9.24 -2.86 -14.55
C LEU A 441 -10.53 -2.08 -14.29
N ASP A 442 -11.66 -2.72 -14.59
CA ASP A 442 -12.95 -2.32 -14.05
C ASP A 442 -13.07 -2.86 -12.62
N ILE A 443 -13.56 -2.06 -11.69
CA ILE A 443 -13.60 -2.44 -10.26
C ILE A 443 -15.03 -2.57 -9.80
N SER A 444 -15.35 -3.71 -9.18
CA SER A 444 -16.61 -3.97 -8.48
C SER A 444 -16.34 -4.25 -7.00
N VAL A 445 -17.18 -3.72 -6.14
CA VAL A 445 -17.06 -3.90 -4.68
C VAL A 445 -18.28 -4.60 -4.14
N ILE A 446 -18.06 -5.68 -3.37
CA ILE A 446 -19.09 -6.34 -2.57
C ILE A 446 -18.93 -5.83 -1.14
N ASP A 447 -19.73 -4.82 -0.81
CA ASP A 447 -19.74 -4.07 0.44
C ASP A 447 -20.82 -4.52 1.43
N GLU A 448 -21.45 -5.67 1.14
CA GLU A 448 -22.45 -6.30 2.01
C GLU A 448 -22.00 -7.71 2.40
N LEU A 449 -22.27 -8.09 3.65
CA LEU A 449 -22.09 -9.47 4.10
C LEU A 449 -23.36 -10.30 3.84
N PRO A 450 -23.24 -11.62 3.59
CA PRO A 450 -24.39 -12.51 3.43
C PRO A 450 -25.32 -12.50 4.66
N PRO A 451 -26.63 -12.68 4.46
CA PRO A 451 -27.60 -12.74 5.55
C PRO A 451 -27.23 -13.83 6.58
N GLY A 452 -27.51 -13.55 7.86
CA GLY A 452 -27.25 -14.50 8.96
C GLY A 452 -25.83 -14.51 9.52
N ARG A 453 -24.88 -13.79 8.89
CA ARG A 453 -23.52 -13.66 9.42
C ARG A 453 -23.47 -12.64 10.53
N LYS A 454 -22.91 -13.02 11.70
CA LYS A 454 -22.73 -12.12 12.83
C LYS A 454 -21.39 -11.42 12.75
N PRO A 455 -21.30 -10.13 13.12
CA PRO A 455 -20.01 -9.44 13.24
C PRO A 455 -19.10 -10.17 14.23
N ILE A 456 -17.80 -10.21 13.93
CA ILE A 456 -16.79 -10.80 14.81
C ILE A 456 -16.49 -9.79 15.91
N GLU A 457 -16.66 -10.19 17.16
CA GLU A 457 -16.29 -9.39 18.32
C GLU A 457 -14.78 -9.46 18.53
N THR A 458 -14.12 -8.31 18.48
CA THR A 458 -12.66 -8.22 18.61
C THR A 458 -12.29 -7.60 19.95
N TYR A 459 -11.43 -8.28 20.71
CA TYR A 459 -10.97 -7.84 22.03
C TYR A 459 -9.45 -7.70 22.05
N HIS A 460 -8.94 -6.73 22.79
CA HIS A 460 -7.52 -6.59 23.10
C HIS A 460 -7.24 -7.02 24.53
N GLN A 461 -6.19 -7.84 24.71
CA GLN A 461 -5.72 -8.29 26.02
C GLN A 461 -4.20 -8.16 26.13
N SER A 462 -3.71 -7.90 27.34
CA SER A 462 -2.28 -7.92 27.63
C SER A 462 -1.82 -9.37 27.90
N GLU A 463 -0.59 -9.70 27.53
CA GLU A 463 0.04 -10.98 27.92
C GLU A 463 -0.01 -11.24 29.44
N SER A 464 -0.01 -10.21 30.28
CA SER A 464 -0.16 -10.35 31.73
C SER A 464 -1.55 -10.85 32.16
N GLU A 465 -2.55 -10.78 31.28
CA GLU A 465 -3.93 -11.20 31.52
C GLU A 465 -4.29 -12.47 30.74
N MET A 466 -3.28 -13.25 30.34
CA MET A 466 -3.46 -14.47 29.54
C MET A 466 -4.39 -15.50 30.19
N TYR A 467 -4.48 -15.51 31.53
CA TYR A 467 -5.41 -16.35 32.25
C TYR A 467 -6.88 -16.10 31.86
N ARG A 468 -7.27 -14.88 31.56
CA ARG A 468 -8.62 -14.53 31.08
C ARG A 468 -8.89 -15.13 29.70
N VAL A 469 -7.87 -15.12 28.85
CA VAL A 469 -7.95 -15.74 27.52
C VAL A 469 -8.17 -17.25 27.65
N TYR A 470 -7.42 -17.90 28.52
CA TYR A 470 -7.59 -19.35 28.78
C TYR A 470 -8.98 -19.69 29.34
N GLN A 471 -9.48 -18.91 30.30
CA GLN A 471 -10.82 -19.12 30.85
C GLN A 471 -11.92 -18.92 29.80
N PHE A 472 -11.74 -17.94 28.91
CA PHE A 472 -12.66 -17.70 27.81
C PHE A 472 -12.62 -18.86 26.80
N LEU A 473 -11.42 -19.30 26.42
CA LEU A 473 -11.24 -20.46 25.54
C LEU A 473 -11.89 -21.71 26.11
N GLU A 474 -11.66 -22.02 27.39
CA GLU A 474 -12.25 -23.23 28.04
C GLU A 474 -13.76 -23.23 27.89
N ARG A 475 -14.44 -22.11 28.17
CA ARG A 475 -15.92 -22.03 28.02
C ARG A 475 -16.35 -22.30 26.59
N GLN A 476 -15.62 -21.73 25.59
CA GLN A 476 -15.95 -21.93 24.19
C GLN A 476 -15.70 -23.38 23.72
N LEU A 477 -14.67 -24.01 24.24
CA LEU A 477 -14.36 -25.44 23.99
C LEU A 477 -15.37 -26.37 24.66
N GLU A 478 -15.88 -26.03 25.86
CA GLU A 478 -16.97 -26.75 26.53
C GLU A 478 -18.29 -26.68 25.74
N GLU A 479 -18.55 -25.56 25.05
CA GLU A 479 -19.66 -25.41 24.10
C GLU A 479 -19.47 -26.23 22.80
N GLY A 480 -18.38 -26.98 22.67
CA GLY A 480 -18.05 -27.77 21.48
C GLY A 480 -17.45 -26.96 20.34
N ARG A 481 -17.01 -25.72 20.61
CA ARG A 481 -16.35 -24.86 19.61
C ARG A 481 -14.89 -25.21 19.42
N GLN A 482 -14.29 -24.70 18.34
CA GLN A 482 -12.87 -24.86 18.06
C GLN A 482 -12.18 -23.48 17.99
N ALA A 483 -10.88 -23.48 18.29
CA ALA A 483 -10.09 -22.26 18.34
C ALA A 483 -8.83 -22.35 17.49
N TYR A 484 -8.51 -21.24 16.82
CA TYR A 484 -7.19 -20.97 16.23
C TYR A 484 -6.36 -20.14 17.20
N VAL A 485 -5.08 -20.48 17.34
CA VAL A 485 -4.08 -19.67 18.04
C VAL A 485 -2.92 -19.40 17.09
N VAL A 486 -2.65 -18.15 16.81
CA VAL A 486 -1.64 -17.75 15.82
C VAL A 486 -0.51 -16.99 16.49
N PHE A 487 0.73 -17.40 16.16
CA PHE A 487 1.96 -16.78 16.63
C PHE A 487 2.65 -16.02 15.48
N PRO A 488 3.32 -14.88 15.77
CA PRO A 488 4.04 -14.13 14.75
C PRO A 488 5.22 -14.93 14.19
N MET A 489 5.47 -14.75 12.90
CA MET A 489 6.70 -15.19 12.27
C MET A 489 7.74 -14.08 12.40
N ILE A 490 8.93 -14.41 12.90
CA ILE A 490 10.04 -13.48 13.05
C ILE A 490 10.87 -13.57 11.78
N GLU A 491 10.84 -12.54 10.95
CA GLU A 491 11.48 -12.52 9.62
C GLU A 491 13.01 -12.67 9.70
N GLU A 492 13.63 -12.19 10.77
CA GLU A 492 15.08 -12.24 10.98
C GLU A 492 15.57 -13.61 11.48
N SER A 493 14.68 -14.47 12.02
CA SER A 493 15.04 -15.80 12.55
C SER A 493 13.85 -16.77 12.54
N GLU A 494 13.86 -17.69 11.57
CA GLU A 494 12.90 -18.80 11.53
C GLU A 494 13.02 -19.70 12.78
N GLU A 495 14.22 -19.81 13.35
CA GLU A 495 14.44 -20.61 14.57
C GLU A 495 13.74 -19.99 15.77
N GLU A 496 13.72 -18.67 15.88
CA GLU A 496 13.05 -17.94 16.95
C GLU A 496 11.53 -18.01 16.83
N SER A 497 11.01 -17.98 15.59
CA SER A 497 9.59 -18.23 15.30
C SER A 497 9.15 -19.63 15.72
N MET A 498 10.00 -20.63 15.48
CA MET A 498 9.72 -22.02 15.92
C MET A 498 9.76 -22.16 17.43
N ARG A 499 10.72 -21.54 18.11
CA ARG A 499 10.78 -21.50 19.58
C ARG A 499 9.52 -20.91 20.18
N THR A 500 9.04 -19.78 19.64
CA THR A 500 7.82 -19.12 20.10
C THR A 500 6.60 -20.03 19.95
N LEU A 501 6.48 -20.75 18.82
CA LEU A 501 5.41 -21.72 18.61
C LEU A 501 5.51 -22.92 19.57
N ASP A 502 6.71 -23.48 19.76
CA ASP A 502 6.94 -24.63 20.64
C ASP A 502 6.70 -24.28 22.11
N GLU A 503 7.11 -23.09 22.55
CA GLU A 503 6.79 -22.56 23.89
C GLU A 503 5.28 -22.35 24.05
N GLY A 504 4.62 -21.79 23.05
CA GLY A 504 3.17 -21.65 23.01
C GLY A 504 2.50 -23.02 23.07
N PHE A 505 2.92 -23.96 22.24
CA PHE A 505 2.36 -25.32 22.24
C PHE A 505 2.48 -25.97 23.61
N ARG A 506 3.61 -25.84 24.29
CA ARG A 506 3.77 -26.37 25.68
C ARG A 506 2.81 -25.69 26.64
N ARG A 507 2.74 -24.34 26.65
CA ARG A 507 1.82 -23.60 27.56
C ARG A 507 0.35 -23.97 27.36
N TYR A 508 -0.10 -24.08 26.12
CA TYR A 508 -1.48 -24.48 25.81
C TYR A 508 -1.71 -25.95 26.13
N SER A 509 -0.77 -26.85 25.88
CA SER A 509 -0.90 -28.29 26.22
C SER A 509 -0.90 -28.54 27.72
N GLU A 510 -0.16 -27.77 28.49
CA GLU A 510 -0.19 -27.84 29.98
C GLU A 510 -1.54 -27.37 30.53
N HIS A 511 -2.08 -26.26 29.99
CA HIS A 511 -3.34 -25.70 30.48
C HIS A 511 -4.56 -26.51 30.01
N PHE A 512 -4.57 -27.02 28.79
CA PHE A 512 -5.65 -27.79 28.18
C PHE A 512 -5.27 -29.26 28.01
N ALA A 513 -4.65 -29.87 29.03
CA ALA A 513 -4.13 -31.26 28.99
C ALA A 513 -5.19 -32.32 28.62
N HIS A 514 -6.46 -32.01 28.85
CA HIS A 514 -7.61 -32.89 28.54
C HIS A 514 -8.18 -32.67 27.13
N ARG A 515 -7.61 -31.77 26.35
CA ARG A 515 -8.05 -31.44 24.98
C ARG A 515 -7.00 -31.87 23.96
N LYS A 516 -7.46 -32.27 22.78
CA LYS A 516 -6.53 -32.55 21.67
C LYS A 516 -6.14 -31.24 20.98
N ILE A 517 -4.83 -30.94 20.95
CA ILE A 517 -4.23 -29.78 20.34
C ILE A 517 -3.35 -30.24 19.20
N VAL A 518 -3.45 -29.59 18.06
CA VAL A 518 -2.56 -29.80 16.89
C VAL A 518 -1.82 -28.54 16.56
N ARG A 519 -0.67 -28.69 15.92
CA ARG A 519 0.13 -27.54 15.44
C ARG A 519 0.42 -27.64 13.96
N VAL A 520 0.53 -26.47 13.29
CA VAL A 520 0.85 -26.36 11.87
C VAL A 520 1.83 -25.23 11.65
N HIS A 521 2.93 -25.51 10.95
CA HIS A 521 3.95 -24.52 10.60
C HIS A 521 4.62 -24.83 9.25
N GLY A 522 5.40 -23.86 8.72
CA GLY A 522 5.98 -23.91 7.38
C GLY A 522 6.86 -25.14 7.11
N LYS A 523 7.64 -25.59 8.10
CA LYS A 523 8.61 -26.70 7.97
C LYS A 523 8.02 -28.11 8.05
N MET A 524 6.75 -28.27 8.38
CA MET A 524 6.10 -29.59 8.39
C MET A 524 6.02 -30.16 6.98
N LYS A 525 6.16 -31.47 6.88
CA LYS A 525 5.93 -32.20 5.63
C LYS A 525 4.45 -32.07 5.22
N PRO A 526 4.17 -32.10 3.91
CA PRO A 526 2.77 -31.99 3.43
C PRO A 526 1.83 -32.97 4.09
N ASP A 527 2.21 -34.22 4.23
CA ASP A 527 1.39 -35.28 4.84
C ASP A 527 1.07 -34.98 6.32
N GLU A 528 2.03 -34.49 7.09
CA GLU A 528 1.88 -34.11 8.50
C GLU A 528 0.93 -32.89 8.64
N LYS A 529 1.04 -31.91 7.72
CA LYS A 529 0.11 -30.77 7.66
C LYS A 529 -1.32 -31.23 7.37
N ASP A 530 -1.46 -32.11 6.39
CA ASP A 530 -2.76 -32.64 5.98
C ASP A 530 -3.41 -33.47 7.09
N GLU A 531 -2.62 -34.21 7.86
CA GLU A 531 -3.11 -34.98 9.02
C GLU A 531 -3.57 -34.04 10.15
N ALA A 532 -2.76 -33.07 10.55
CA ALA A 532 -3.11 -32.07 11.56
C ALA A 532 -4.39 -31.32 11.18
N MET A 533 -4.48 -30.88 9.90
CA MET A 533 -5.65 -30.18 9.38
C MET A 533 -6.89 -31.06 9.34
N ARG A 534 -6.77 -32.31 8.94
CA ARG A 534 -7.89 -33.28 8.97
C ARG A 534 -8.41 -33.49 10.38
N SER A 535 -7.53 -33.69 11.36
CA SER A 535 -7.91 -33.84 12.76
C SER A 535 -8.63 -32.59 13.31
N PHE A 536 -8.25 -31.40 12.85
CA PHE A 536 -8.93 -30.16 13.23
C PHE A 536 -10.27 -29.98 12.50
N VAL A 537 -10.35 -30.25 11.22
CA VAL A 537 -11.59 -30.14 10.42
C VAL A 537 -12.66 -31.15 10.90
N SER A 538 -12.24 -32.34 11.27
CA SER A 538 -13.16 -33.37 11.80
C SER A 538 -13.68 -33.07 13.23
N GLY A 539 -13.12 -32.06 13.92
CA GLY A 539 -13.48 -31.72 15.29
C GLY A 539 -12.78 -32.58 16.35
N GLU A 540 -11.92 -33.53 15.94
CA GLU A 540 -11.12 -34.34 16.85
C GLU A 540 -10.11 -33.48 17.63
N ALA A 541 -9.45 -32.58 16.97
CA ALA A 541 -8.65 -31.53 17.60
C ALA A 541 -9.49 -30.26 17.79
N GLN A 542 -9.47 -29.72 19.00
CA GLN A 542 -10.26 -28.54 19.36
C GLN A 542 -9.47 -27.23 19.27
N ILE A 543 -8.15 -27.29 19.39
CA ILE A 543 -7.27 -26.13 19.26
C ILE A 543 -6.23 -26.42 18.18
N LEU A 544 -6.06 -25.45 17.28
CA LEU A 544 -5.00 -25.46 16.28
C LEU A 544 -4.06 -24.30 16.52
N LEU A 545 -2.79 -24.60 16.84
CA LEU A 545 -1.73 -23.61 16.96
C LEU A 545 -0.96 -23.50 15.64
N ALA A 546 -0.69 -22.28 15.20
CA ALA A 546 0.08 -22.11 13.99
C ALA A 546 0.90 -20.80 13.97
N THR A 547 1.92 -20.78 13.10
CA THR A 547 2.49 -19.54 12.61
C THR A 547 1.62 -18.97 11.48
N THR A 548 1.98 -17.84 10.88
CA THR A 548 1.23 -17.15 9.79
C THR A 548 0.83 -18.01 8.59
N VAL A 549 1.27 -19.26 8.53
CA VAL A 549 0.93 -20.24 7.47
C VAL A 549 -0.57 -20.56 7.35
N ILE A 550 -1.40 -20.20 8.37
CA ILE A 550 -2.87 -20.29 8.29
C ILE A 550 -3.49 -19.29 7.28
N GLU A 551 -2.70 -18.48 6.61
CA GLU A 551 -3.19 -17.70 5.46
C GLU A 551 -3.85 -18.60 4.39
N VAL A 552 -3.64 -19.90 4.47
CA VAL A 552 -4.15 -20.88 3.51
C VAL A 552 -5.50 -21.43 3.96
N GLY A 553 -6.51 -20.77 3.60
CA GLY A 553 -7.86 -21.01 3.12
C GLY A 553 -8.73 -22.15 3.67
N VAL A 554 -8.41 -22.89 4.74
CA VAL A 554 -9.30 -23.95 5.22
C VAL A 554 -10.51 -23.37 5.95
N ASN A 555 -11.70 -23.71 5.45
CA ASN A 555 -12.97 -23.31 6.07
C ASN A 555 -13.35 -24.32 7.15
N VAL A 556 -13.35 -23.90 8.42
CA VAL A 556 -13.85 -24.69 9.54
C VAL A 556 -14.99 -23.92 10.21
N PRO A 557 -16.25 -24.20 9.85
CA PRO A 557 -17.41 -23.44 10.35
C PRO A 557 -17.54 -23.42 11.87
N ASN A 558 -17.06 -24.49 12.57
CA ASN A 558 -17.11 -24.62 14.02
C ASN A 558 -15.98 -23.86 14.75
N ALA A 559 -14.94 -23.40 14.03
CA ALA A 559 -13.88 -22.59 14.61
C ALA A 559 -14.37 -21.13 14.79
N SER A 560 -14.82 -20.82 16.00
CA SER A 560 -15.43 -19.53 16.35
C SER A 560 -14.49 -18.60 17.11
N VAL A 561 -13.32 -19.05 17.55
CA VAL A 561 -12.36 -18.24 18.30
C VAL A 561 -11.03 -18.16 17.57
N MET A 562 -10.54 -16.94 17.41
CA MET A 562 -9.19 -16.63 16.91
C MET A 562 -8.42 -15.92 18.03
N VAL A 563 -7.30 -16.48 18.46
CA VAL A 563 -6.35 -15.80 19.35
C VAL A 563 -5.09 -15.48 18.56
N ILE A 564 -4.66 -14.22 18.58
CA ILE A 564 -3.44 -13.77 17.90
C ILE A 564 -2.47 -13.29 18.97
N GLU A 565 -1.46 -14.11 19.27
CA GLU A 565 -0.39 -13.74 20.20
C GLU A 565 0.65 -12.84 19.51
N GLY A 566 1.17 -11.87 20.25
CA GLY A 566 2.09 -10.88 19.69
C GLY A 566 1.46 -10.04 18.56
N ALA A 567 0.17 -9.70 18.68
CA ALA A 567 -0.61 -9.02 17.64
C ALA A 567 0.01 -7.71 17.16
N ASN A 568 0.80 -7.04 18.00
CA ASN A 568 1.55 -5.83 17.63
C ASN A 568 2.65 -6.03 16.58
N ARG A 569 3.04 -7.28 16.32
CA ARG A 569 4.05 -7.65 15.32
C ARG A 569 3.45 -7.91 13.94
N PHE A 570 2.13 -7.96 13.83
CA PHE A 570 1.43 -8.17 12.56
C PHE A 570 1.05 -6.84 11.91
N GLY A 571 1.02 -6.82 10.58
CA GLY A 571 0.39 -5.75 9.81
C GLY A 571 -1.14 -5.80 9.92
N LEU A 572 -1.81 -4.65 9.71
CA LEU A 572 -3.28 -4.56 9.78
C LEU A 572 -3.96 -5.50 8.79
N SER A 573 -3.47 -5.58 7.56
CA SER A 573 -4.01 -6.48 6.54
C SER A 573 -3.92 -7.95 6.97
N GLN A 574 -2.81 -8.36 7.64
CA GLN A 574 -2.64 -9.71 8.16
C GLN A 574 -3.62 -9.99 9.31
N LEU A 575 -3.72 -9.06 10.27
CA LEU A 575 -4.67 -9.18 11.39
C LEU A 575 -6.12 -9.33 10.88
N HIS A 576 -6.50 -8.54 9.87
CA HIS A 576 -7.81 -8.60 9.27
C HIS A 576 -8.07 -9.95 8.56
N GLN A 577 -7.11 -10.46 7.79
CA GLN A 577 -7.20 -11.77 7.14
C GLN A 577 -7.32 -12.91 8.17
N LEU A 578 -6.53 -12.88 9.25
CA LEU A 578 -6.60 -13.84 10.33
C LEU A 578 -7.96 -13.78 11.04
N ARG A 579 -8.45 -12.59 11.37
CA ARG A 579 -9.79 -12.41 11.94
C ARG A 579 -10.87 -13.01 11.03
N GLY A 580 -10.77 -12.82 9.74
CA GLY A 580 -11.73 -13.35 8.74
C GLY A 580 -11.73 -14.88 8.61
N ARG A 581 -10.81 -15.60 9.29
CA ARG A 581 -10.81 -17.08 9.32
C ARG A 581 -11.87 -17.65 10.24
N VAL A 582 -12.36 -16.88 11.19
CA VAL A 582 -13.52 -17.20 12.02
C VAL A 582 -14.76 -16.44 11.52
N GLY A 583 -15.92 -16.69 12.11
CA GLY A 583 -17.17 -16.02 11.71
C GLY A 583 -17.79 -16.56 10.42
N ARG A 584 -17.52 -17.81 10.08
CA ARG A 584 -18.09 -18.49 8.90
C ARG A 584 -19.31 -19.36 9.20
N GLY A 585 -19.57 -19.59 10.49
CA GLY A 585 -20.76 -20.29 10.98
C GLY A 585 -21.86 -19.33 11.45
N ALA A 586 -23.00 -19.89 11.85
CA ALA A 586 -24.14 -19.13 12.42
C ALA A 586 -23.89 -18.65 13.86
N SER A 587 -22.85 -19.15 14.52
CA SER A 587 -22.52 -18.82 15.91
C SER A 587 -21.73 -17.52 16.01
N GLN A 588 -21.84 -16.85 17.17
CA GLN A 588 -20.99 -15.70 17.47
C GLN A 588 -19.51 -16.12 17.44
N SER A 589 -18.69 -15.29 16.84
CA SER A 589 -17.24 -15.51 16.72
C SER A 589 -16.46 -14.39 17.34
N TYR A 590 -15.26 -14.72 17.82
CA TYR A 590 -14.43 -13.85 18.62
C TYR A 590 -13.00 -13.80 18.10
N CYS A 591 -12.38 -12.62 18.14
CA CYS A 591 -10.97 -12.44 17.85
C CYS A 591 -10.30 -11.76 19.04
N ILE A 592 -9.28 -12.40 19.62
CA ILE A 592 -8.56 -11.89 20.79
C ILE A 592 -7.15 -11.53 20.34
N LEU A 593 -6.83 -10.25 20.41
CA LEU A 593 -5.52 -9.69 20.09
C LEU A 593 -4.69 -9.61 21.39
N VAL A 594 -3.64 -10.40 21.50
CA VAL A 594 -2.77 -10.41 22.68
C VAL A 594 -1.48 -9.66 22.39
N THR A 595 -1.09 -8.72 23.27
CA THR A 595 0.11 -7.91 23.10
C THR A 595 0.93 -7.78 24.37
N GLY A 596 2.22 -7.51 24.24
CA GLY A 596 3.06 -7.11 25.35
C GLY A 596 2.64 -5.75 25.98
N LYS A 597 3.27 -5.37 27.09
CA LYS A 597 2.91 -4.16 27.87
C LYS A 597 3.32 -2.86 27.15
N ASP A 598 4.47 -2.84 26.50
CA ASP A 598 5.04 -1.63 25.92
C ASP A 598 4.74 -1.56 24.42
N LEU A 599 3.70 -0.81 24.08
CA LEU A 599 3.30 -0.58 22.69
C LEU A 599 3.70 0.82 22.22
N GLY A 600 4.39 0.92 21.10
CA GLY A 600 4.56 2.18 20.37
C GLY A 600 3.21 2.72 19.86
N GLU A 601 3.15 4.01 19.54
CA GLU A 601 1.90 4.67 19.13
C GLU A 601 1.26 4.03 17.89
N ASP A 602 2.05 3.65 16.89
CA ASP A 602 1.56 2.98 15.68
C ASP A 602 0.96 1.60 15.98
N ALA A 603 1.56 0.84 16.93
CA ALA A 603 1.03 -0.44 17.35
C ALA A 603 -0.29 -0.28 18.12
N LYS A 604 -0.38 0.73 19.02
CA LYS A 604 -1.63 1.07 19.72
C LYS A 604 -2.73 1.41 18.70
N ARG A 605 -2.41 2.23 17.71
CA ARG A 605 -3.39 2.61 16.68
C ARG A 605 -3.85 1.42 15.86
N ARG A 606 -2.94 0.51 15.45
CA ARG A 606 -3.29 -0.73 14.73
C ARG A 606 -4.23 -1.63 15.53
N ILE A 607 -3.96 -1.82 16.82
CA ILE A 607 -4.83 -2.63 17.68
C ILE A 607 -6.17 -1.94 17.89
N ALA A 608 -6.20 -0.63 18.11
CA ALA A 608 -7.43 0.13 18.30
C ALA A 608 -8.39 0.01 17.10
N ILE A 609 -7.90 0.23 15.87
CA ILE A 609 -8.73 0.14 14.67
C ILE A 609 -9.31 -1.27 14.46
N MET A 610 -8.55 -2.32 14.79
CA MET A 610 -9.03 -3.70 14.72
C MET A 610 -10.17 -4.00 15.70
N VAL A 611 -10.19 -3.31 16.84
CA VAL A 611 -11.28 -3.42 17.84
C VAL A 611 -12.48 -2.55 17.45
N GLU A 612 -12.22 -1.35 16.90
CA GLU A 612 -13.25 -0.35 16.55
C GLU A 612 -14.15 -0.77 15.38
N THR A 613 -13.58 -1.50 14.38
CA THR A 613 -14.33 -1.81 13.16
C THR A 613 -14.09 -3.23 12.63
N ASN A 614 -15.12 -3.76 11.97
CA ASN A 614 -15.04 -4.97 11.18
C ASN A 614 -14.89 -4.69 9.68
N ASP A 615 -15.04 -3.43 9.24
CA ASP A 615 -14.94 -3.05 7.84
C ASP A 615 -13.50 -3.14 7.35
N GLY A 616 -13.24 -4.07 6.44
CA GLY A 616 -11.92 -4.28 5.87
C GLY A 616 -11.41 -3.12 5.01
N PHE A 617 -12.30 -2.31 4.42
CA PHE A 617 -11.88 -1.13 3.64
C PHE A 617 -11.36 -0.03 4.57
N VAL A 618 -12.03 0.21 5.69
CA VAL A 618 -11.57 1.17 6.72
C VAL A 618 -10.23 0.73 7.30
N ILE A 619 -10.06 -0.58 7.57
CA ILE A 619 -8.80 -1.14 8.05
C ILE A 619 -7.68 -0.97 7.02
N ALA A 620 -7.97 -1.19 5.75
CA ALA A 620 -6.99 -1.03 4.67
C ALA A 620 -6.58 0.43 4.47
N GLU A 621 -7.52 1.38 4.60
CA GLU A 621 -7.21 2.81 4.55
C GLU A 621 -6.28 3.23 5.69
N GLU A 622 -6.52 2.72 6.91
CA GLU A 622 -5.67 3.02 8.06
C GLU A 622 -4.30 2.32 7.97
N ASP A 623 -4.23 1.08 7.45
CA ASP A 623 -2.96 0.38 7.18
C ASP A 623 -2.06 1.21 6.24
N MET A 624 -2.65 1.74 5.18
CA MET A 624 -1.95 2.56 4.20
C MET A 624 -1.53 3.91 4.78
N ARG A 625 -2.35 4.49 5.68
CA ARG A 625 -2.03 5.73 6.38
C ARG A 625 -0.83 5.57 7.31
N LEU A 626 -0.75 4.45 8.03
CA LEU A 626 0.32 4.16 8.99
C LEU A 626 1.64 3.79 8.31
N ARG A 627 1.61 3.03 7.22
CA ARG A 627 2.83 2.62 6.49
C ARG A 627 3.41 3.72 5.61
N GLY A 628 2.60 4.69 5.18
CA GLY A 628 2.98 5.62 4.12
C GLY A 628 3.01 4.95 2.73
N PHE A 629 3.09 5.76 1.67
CA PHE A 629 3.06 5.27 0.29
C PHE A 629 4.37 4.59 -0.16
N GLY A 630 5.51 4.89 0.49
CA GLY A 630 6.85 4.42 0.06
C GLY A 630 7.12 2.93 0.24
N GLU A 631 6.35 2.23 1.09
CA GLU A 631 6.56 0.81 1.41
C GLU A 631 5.55 -0.14 0.72
N ILE A 632 4.76 0.36 -0.24
CA ILE A 632 3.82 -0.51 -0.94
C ILE A 632 4.58 -1.30 -2.02
N ASP A 633 5.04 -2.50 -1.67
CA ASP A 633 5.65 -3.49 -2.60
C ASP A 633 4.75 -3.83 -3.81
N GLY A 634 3.47 -3.50 -3.75
CA GLY A 634 2.50 -3.70 -4.83
C GLY A 634 2.75 -2.86 -6.09
N THR A 635 3.53 -1.79 -6.03
CA THR A 635 3.85 -0.96 -7.20
C THR A 635 4.71 -1.70 -8.23
N ARG A 636 5.47 -2.71 -7.81
CA ARG A 636 6.23 -3.59 -8.73
C ARG A 636 5.35 -4.62 -9.44
N GLN A 637 4.17 -4.95 -8.89
CA GLN A 637 3.28 -5.98 -9.45
C GLN A 637 2.48 -5.51 -10.66
N SER A 638 2.27 -4.21 -10.84
CA SER A 638 1.60 -3.64 -12.02
C SER A 638 2.51 -3.49 -13.24
N GLY A 639 3.81 -3.79 -13.12
CA GLY A 639 4.80 -3.63 -14.20
C GLY A 639 5.12 -2.18 -14.56
N GLN A 640 4.56 -1.21 -13.85
CA GLN A 640 4.79 0.21 -14.04
C GLN A 640 5.07 0.86 -12.69
N GLN A 641 6.25 1.44 -12.54
CA GLN A 641 6.58 2.29 -11.38
C GLN A 641 5.76 3.57 -11.45
N LEU A 642 4.72 3.67 -10.64
CA LEU A 642 4.06 4.95 -10.36
C LEU A 642 4.93 5.70 -9.35
N SER A 643 5.84 6.53 -9.83
CA SER A 643 6.69 7.37 -8.97
C SER A 643 5.91 8.61 -8.52
N LEU A 644 5.09 8.48 -7.49
CA LEU A 644 4.49 9.63 -6.81
C LEU A 644 5.54 10.30 -5.91
N ARG A 645 5.67 11.62 -6.02
CA ARG A 645 6.65 12.41 -5.27
C ARG A 645 6.02 13.15 -4.09
N ILE A 646 4.77 13.57 -4.24
CA ILE A 646 4.08 14.39 -3.25
C ILE A 646 2.66 13.89 -2.95
N ALA A 647 1.97 13.32 -3.94
CA ALA A 647 0.63 12.79 -3.74
C ALA A 647 0.67 11.44 -3.01
N ASN A 648 -0.29 11.25 -2.11
CA ASN A 648 -0.52 9.98 -1.43
C ASN A 648 -1.97 9.55 -1.66
N PRO A 649 -2.24 8.57 -2.54
CA PRO A 649 -3.62 8.14 -2.85
C PRO A 649 -4.44 7.71 -1.65
N ALA A 650 -3.78 7.31 -0.53
CA ALA A 650 -4.45 6.98 0.71
C ALA A 650 -5.02 8.21 1.42
N LEU A 651 -4.25 9.28 1.43
CA LEU A 651 -4.62 10.53 2.11
C LEU A 651 -5.39 11.47 1.18
N ASP A 652 -5.14 11.39 -0.13
CA ASP A 652 -5.66 12.29 -1.15
C ASP A 652 -6.84 11.67 -1.93
N GLY A 653 -7.59 10.73 -1.32
CA GLY A 653 -8.64 9.96 -1.98
C GLY A 653 -9.71 10.77 -2.70
N ALA A 654 -10.17 11.86 -2.10
CA ALA A 654 -11.12 12.78 -2.74
C ALA A 654 -10.53 13.43 -4.01
N MET A 655 -9.23 13.73 -3.98
CA MET A 655 -8.52 14.29 -5.13
C MET A 655 -8.32 13.25 -6.25
N VAL A 656 -8.02 12.00 -5.89
CA VAL A 656 -7.96 10.87 -6.87
C VAL A 656 -9.28 10.73 -7.60
N GLN A 657 -10.39 10.74 -6.87
CA GLN A 657 -11.71 10.62 -7.47
C GLN A 657 -12.06 11.81 -8.36
N TYR A 658 -11.77 13.03 -7.91
CA TYR A 658 -12.02 14.26 -8.67
C TYR A 658 -11.19 14.31 -9.96
N THR A 659 -9.88 14.01 -9.88
CA THR A 659 -8.99 14.00 -11.05
C THR A 659 -9.38 12.91 -12.06
N ARG A 660 -9.88 11.75 -11.58
CA ARG A 660 -10.40 10.69 -12.43
C ARG A 660 -11.62 11.14 -13.20
N THR A 661 -12.63 11.69 -12.51
CA THR A 661 -13.85 12.18 -13.16
C THR A 661 -13.52 13.22 -14.22
N LEU A 662 -12.63 14.16 -13.91
CA LEU A 662 -12.19 15.18 -14.86
C LEU A 662 -11.47 14.59 -16.06
N ALA A 663 -10.60 13.60 -15.86
CA ALA A 663 -9.91 12.91 -16.95
C ALA A 663 -10.89 12.10 -17.82
N GLU A 664 -11.92 11.46 -17.21
CA GLU A 664 -12.99 10.77 -17.94
C GLU A 664 -13.80 11.75 -18.81
N GLU A 665 -14.18 12.92 -18.30
CA GLU A 665 -14.86 13.97 -19.05
C GLU A 665 -14.04 14.42 -20.27
N ILE A 666 -12.74 14.74 -20.06
CA ILE A 666 -11.86 15.19 -21.14
C ILE A 666 -11.67 14.11 -22.21
N LEU A 667 -11.39 12.87 -21.81
CA LEU A 667 -11.19 11.75 -22.75
C LEU A 667 -12.49 11.31 -23.44
N SER A 668 -13.66 11.62 -22.89
CA SER A 668 -14.93 11.39 -23.55
C SER A 668 -15.18 12.38 -24.70
N GLU A 669 -14.72 13.63 -24.53
CA GLU A 669 -14.82 14.70 -25.54
C GLU A 669 -13.69 14.60 -26.60
N ASP A 670 -12.47 14.35 -26.12
CA ASP A 670 -11.26 14.32 -26.94
C ASP A 670 -10.39 13.10 -26.58
N PRO A 671 -10.74 11.93 -27.13
CA PRO A 671 -10.12 10.67 -26.77
C PRO A 671 -8.58 10.63 -26.92
N ASP A 672 -8.04 11.32 -27.94
CA ASP A 672 -6.61 11.32 -28.28
C ASP A 672 -5.91 12.64 -27.95
N LEU A 673 -6.60 13.53 -27.24
CA LEU A 673 -6.11 14.87 -26.87
C LEU A 673 -5.63 15.69 -28.10
N GLN A 674 -6.39 15.60 -29.22
CA GLN A 674 -6.03 16.26 -30.47
C GLN A 674 -6.61 17.68 -30.59
N LEU A 675 -7.59 18.03 -29.78
CA LEU A 675 -8.15 19.38 -29.79
C LEU A 675 -7.10 20.40 -29.34
N PRO A 676 -7.04 21.59 -29.98
CA PRO A 676 -6.05 22.63 -29.63
C PRO A 676 -6.05 23.00 -28.13
N LYS A 677 -7.23 23.00 -27.50
CA LYS A 677 -7.35 23.30 -26.05
C LYS A 677 -6.62 22.27 -25.17
N ASN A 678 -6.48 21.03 -25.64
CA ASN A 678 -5.86 19.92 -24.89
C ASN A 678 -4.40 19.66 -25.30
N GLU A 679 -3.83 20.45 -26.20
CA GLU A 679 -2.46 20.28 -26.67
C GLU A 679 -1.45 20.29 -25.52
N ILE A 680 -1.64 21.17 -24.53
CA ILE A 680 -0.78 21.25 -23.35
C ILE A 680 -0.80 19.93 -22.53
N LEU A 681 -1.96 19.28 -22.41
CA LEU A 681 -2.12 18.01 -21.70
C LEU A 681 -1.41 16.88 -22.45
N ARG A 682 -1.58 16.82 -23.78
CA ARG A 682 -0.91 15.85 -24.64
C ARG A 682 0.62 15.98 -24.54
N HIS A 683 1.15 17.18 -24.67
CA HIS A 683 2.58 17.43 -24.53
C HIS A 683 3.11 17.00 -23.17
N ARG A 684 2.43 17.38 -22.09
CA ARG A 684 2.85 17.02 -20.73
C ARG A 684 2.79 15.52 -20.48
N LEU A 685 1.75 14.85 -20.97
CA LEU A 685 1.62 13.40 -20.88
C LEU A 685 2.78 12.67 -21.60
N HIS A 686 3.14 13.19 -22.80
CA HIS A 686 4.27 12.67 -23.57
C HIS A 686 5.60 12.85 -22.83
N GLU A 687 5.86 14.03 -22.25
CA GLU A 687 7.05 14.33 -21.47
C GLU A 687 7.24 13.40 -20.26
N ILE A 688 6.14 13.17 -19.51
CA ILE A 688 6.21 12.36 -18.29
C ILE A 688 6.52 10.89 -18.61
N TYR A 689 6.00 10.36 -19.71
CA TYR A 689 5.96 8.93 -19.94
C TYR A 689 6.77 8.41 -21.13
N TYR A 690 7.15 9.26 -22.08
CA TYR A 690 7.82 8.82 -23.31
C TYR A 690 9.18 9.49 -23.55
N GLU A 691 9.44 10.66 -22.99
CA GLU A 691 10.67 11.41 -23.24
C GLU A 691 11.76 11.29 -22.17
N ARG A 692 11.56 10.52 -21.10
CA ARG A 692 12.65 10.30 -20.12
C ARG A 692 13.62 9.27 -20.70
N PRO A 693 14.84 9.68 -21.12
CA PRO A 693 15.89 8.71 -21.40
C PRO A 693 16.20 7.94 -20.11
N SER A 694 16.28 6.62 -20.18
CA SER A 694 16.86 5.84 -19.10
C SER A 694 18.37 6.14 -19.07
N TRP A 695 18.78 7.13 -18.31
CA TRP A 695 20.19 7.51 -18.15
C TRP A 695 21.08 6.37 -17.62
N SER A 696 20.47 5.29 -17.10
CA SER A 696 21.15 4.05 -16.73
C SER A 696 21.77 3.28 -17.92
N GLN A 697 21.51 3.70 -19.17
CA GLN A 697 22.11 3.08 -20.37
C GLN A 697 23.25 3.89 -20.98
N ILE A 698 23.64 5.04 -20.39
CA ILE A 698 24.71 5.91 -20.88
C ILE A 698 25.84 5.97 -19.83
N SER A 699 26.23 4.85 -19.26
CA SER A 699 27.46 4.75 -18.48
C SER A 699 28.34 3.60 -18.97
#